data_5c3fe36eda858654908c6d8d832ae4a7
#
_entry.id   5c3fe36eda858654908c6d8d832ae4a7
#
_cell.length_a   1.000
_cell.length_b   1.000
_cell.length_c   1.000
_cell.angle_alpha   90.00
_cell.angle_beta   90.00
_cell.angle_gamma   90.00
#
_symmetry.space_group_name_H-M   'P 1'
#
loop_
_entity.id
_entity.type
_entity.pdbx_description
1 polymer ?
#
loop_
_entity_poly.entity_id
_entity_poly.type
_entity_poly.pdbx_seq_one_letter_code
_entity_poly.pdbx_strand_id
1 'polypeptide(L)'
;ITLDIDINPDELGAVVFDEIHYIMDKERGPVWHESIMMLPNTVQIIGLSATIDRPWVLSEWIEKMKEREVWLCPTTTRVIPQHHYGFVTFPKSVMDKLPSDKRDEFEKMYEKELLIKSPKTHFEDKTYYDITKMLKYLRENKVWIDKFFVFNQLIKYLKIKNYLPAICFVYSRKQVEIIASKINISLFEEGSKIPSTIENECKQILINKVPNWREYVNLPEFKRLVKCLEKGIAVHHAGMIQIFKEMIEHLFEKKYIKLLIATETFAVGVDMPAQSVIFTALQKFNGSKFRWLEPHECSQQSGRAGRRGQKEKIGRVWHMFNLFDIKNAVPDITTYRRLLEGTPQPFESTFKIHFNLILRLLSMNSFNVEDFMRKSLMSNDIAKEIKRIEDDIVHLKGVLDKKMIVSLRIETNTLERYDEIMIKLPMASKKLRKQLSREKSNIEQSSKFFQTEYDKFRLIKQIRNNLLMKERELINVKESIQSQINLHSEILTEHNFIKESKLTEKGLLAANIQEMHCLAMADILDEKEFEKLDSAELAAVLSIFTSVSVKDEDSIVKVEHVQAPEKVKNTIKKIKRAYNKYYDIESYHQTDFVNDYDIHYNMCELVYRWCKSEDETTCHKIFEEAIYYNISRGEFVKAMLKINNIAHELEKIAELQGNMNLLEKAKSISEITLKSIATNQSLYL
;
A
#
# COMPACT_ATOMS: atom_id res chain seq x y z
N ILE A 1 2.12 14.13 11.59
CA ILE A 1 3.23 14.73 12.35
C ILE A 1 2.58 15.51 13.47
N THR A 2 2.26 14.86 14.56
CA THR A 2 2.37 15.55 15.80
C THR A 2 3.83 15.96 15.86
N LEU A 3 4.12 17.24 15.97
CA LEU A 3 5.44 17.74 16.29
C LEU A 3 5.75 17.30 17.74
N ASP A 4 5.98 16.01 17.91
CA ASP A 4 6.58 15.40 19.11
C ASP A 4 8.10 15.59 19.15
N ILE A 5 8.56 16.40 18.25
CA ILE A 5 9.91 16.89 18.25
C ILE A 5 9.81 18.20 19.01
N ASP A 6 10.62 18.38 20.03
CA ASP A 6 10.86 19.66 20.74
C ASP A 6 11.44 20.74 19.79
N ILE A 7 10.97 20.76 18.55
CA ILE A 7 11.34 21.77 17.55
C ILE A 7 10.22 22.79 17.52
N ASN A 8 10.55 24.00 17.93
CA ASN A 8 9.68 25.14 17.73
C ASN A 8 9.40 25.30 16.22
N PRO A 9 8.12 25.28 15.74
CA PRO A 9 7.80 25.47 14.33
C PRO A 9 8.45 26.70 13.69
N ASP A 10 8.71 27.75 14.48
CA ASP A 10 9.37 28.99 14.01
C ASP A 10 10.88 28.78 13.73
N GLU A 11 11.50 27.75 14.28
CA GLU A 11 12.91 27.38 14.04
C GLU A 11 13.07 26.45 12.84
N LEU A 12 11.96 25.94 12.27
CA LEU A 12 11.96 25.02 11.16
C LEU A 12 12.19 25.76 9.84
N GLY A 13 13.40 25.69 9.28
CA GLY A 13 13.74 26.36 8.03
C GLY A 13 13.36 25.60 6.77
N ALA A 14 13.52 24.28 6.77
CA ALA A 14 13.24 23.42 5.61
C ALA A 14 12.81 22.02 6.02
N VAL A 15 11.96 21.40 5.18
CA VAL A 15 11.55 20.00 5.30
C VAL A 15 11.79 19.28 3.98
N VAL A 16 12.51 18.15 4.05
CA VAL A 16 12.77 17.28 2.90
C VAL A 16 11.80 16.11 2.94
N PHE A 17 10.93 16.03 1.93
CA PHE A 17 10.06 14.88 1.70
C PHE A 17 10.73 13.93 0.71
N ASP A 18 11.43 12.92 1.23
CA ASP A 18 11.98 11.85 0.39
C ASP A 18 10.87 10.90 -0.05
N GLU A 19 10.95 10.42 -1.31
CA GLU A 19 9.93 9.56 -1.93
C GLU A 19 8.51 10.21 -1.88
N ILE A 20 8.40 11.52 -2.17
CA ILE A 20 7.13 12.26 -2.08
C ILE A 20 5.99 11.65 -2.91
N HIS A 21 6.29 10.74 -3.86
CA HIS A 21 5.28 10.01 -4.62
C HIS A 21 4.39 9.08 -3.76
N TYR A 22 4.78 8.79 -2.51
CA TYR A 22 3.91 8.10 -1.55
C TYR A 22 2.66 8.91 -1.16
N ILE A 23 2.58 10.16 -1.54
CA ILE A 23 1.34 10.96 -1.43
C ILE A 23 0.17 10.32 -2.20
N MET A 24 0.44 9.44 -3.19
CA MET A 24 -0.56 8.68 -3.94
C MET A 24 -0.85 7.29 -3.34
N ASP A 25 -0.15 6.89 -2.29
CA ASP A 25 -0.36 5.61 -1.61
C ASP A 25 -1.66 5.66 -0.79
N LYS A 26 -2.49 4.63 -0.89
CA LYS A 26 -3.81 4.63 -0.24
C LYS A 26 -3.76 4.67 1.29
N GLU A 27 -2.73 4.08 1.88
CA GLU A 27 -2.58 4.00 3.34
C GLU A 27 -1.76 5.18 3.88
N ARG A 28 -0.66 5.53 3.21
CA ARG A 28 0.28 6.56 3.66
C ARG A 28 -0.02 7.95 3.11
N GLY A 29 -0.66 8.02 1.95
CA GLY A 29 -0.92 9.28 1.25
C GLY A 29 -1.66 10.34 2.07
N PRO A 30 -2.72 10.02 2.82
CA PRO A 30 -3.39 10.99 3.68
C PRO A 30 -2.43 11.69 4.65
N VAL A 31 -1.55 10.94 5.33
CA VAL A 31 -0.55 11.49 6.26
C VAL A 31 0.43 12.43 5.55
N TRP A 32 0.86 12.10 4.33
CA TRP A 32 1.72 12.97 3.52
C TRP A 32 1.01 14.27 3.14
N HIS A 33 -0.25 14.20 2.70
CA HIS A 33 -1.06 15.37 2.41
C HIS A 33 -1.19 16.28 3.62
N GLU A 34 -1.65 15.73 4.76
CA GLU A 34 -1.82 16.49 6.00
C GLU A 34 -0.51 17.14 6.46
N SER A 35 0.59 16.38 6.41
CA SER A 35 1.90 16.87 6.80
C SER A 35 2.33 18.08 5.97
N ILE A 36 2.20 18.01 4.65
CA ILE A 36 2.54 19.12 3.75
C ILE A 36 1.63 20.33 4.01
N MET A 37 0.32 20.09 4.19
CA MET A 37 -0.66 21.16 4.40
C MET A 37 -0.47 21.89 5.75
N MET A 38 -0.09 21.15 6.80
CA MET A 38 0.08 21.71 8.16
C MET A 38 1.39 22.47 8.34
N LEU A 39 2.40 22.31 7.47
CA LEU A 39 3.64 23.06 7.56
C LEU A 39 3.36 24.58 7.41
N PRO A 40 4.03 25.45 8.20
CA PRO A 40 3.97 26.89 8.00
C PRO A 40 4.42 27.31 6.60
N ASN A 41 3.85 28.38 6.07
CA ASN A 41 4.23 28.88 4.73
C ASN A 41 5.68 29.38 4.69
N THR A 42 6.30 29.67 5.85
CA THR A 42 7.71 30.08 5.97
C THR A 42 8.69 28.95 5.72
N VAL A 43 8.27 27.69 5.91
CA VAL A 43 9.13 26.50 5.78
C VAL A 43 9.34 26.17 4.30
N GLN A 44 10.61 25.97 3.91
CA GLN A 44 10.94 25.50 2.57
C GLN A 44 10.62 24.02 2.44
N ILE A 45 9.90 23.65 1.39
CA ILE A 45 9.59 22.25 1.06
C ILE A 45 10.51 21.78 -0.06
N ILE A 46 11.17 20.65 0.16
CA ILE A 46 12.02 19.99 -0.82
C ILE A 46 11.43 18.58 -1.05
N GLY A 47 10.88 18.32 -2.25
CA GLY A 47 10.34 17.03 -2.62
C GLY A 47 11.30 16.23 -3.48
N LEU A 48 11.72 15.04 -3.03
CA LEU A 48 12.48 14.08 -3.80
C LEU A 48 11.54 12.94 -4.23
N SER A 49 11.58 12.57 -5.51
CA SER A 49 10.64 11.60 -6.05
C SER A 49 11.25 10.66 -7.07
N ALA A 50 10.72 9.43 -7.11
CA ALA A 50 10.81 8.59 -8.30
C ALA A 50 9.90 9.13 -9.41
N THR A 51 9.64 8.32 -10.45
CA THR A 51 8.79 8.73 -11.57
C THR A 51 7.33 8.93 -11.13
N ILE A 52 6.82 10.13 -11.32
CA ILE A 52 5.40 10.50 -11.11
C ILE A 52 4.79 10.83 -12.47
N ASP A 53 3.54 10.42 -12.69
CA ASP A 53 2.76 10.92 -13.82
C ASP A 53 2.37 12.38 -13.56
N ARG A 54 2.58 13.26 -14.56
CA ARG A 54 2.25 14.68 -14.48
C ARG A 54 2.75 15.36 -13.20
N PRO A 55 4.08 15.41 -12.94
CA PRO A 55 4.65 15.96 -11.71
C PRO A 55 4.31 17.43 -11.48
N TRP A 56 3.95 18.16 -12.56
CA TRP A 56 3.50 19.56 -12.46
C TRP A 56 2.20 19.71 -11.65
N VAL A 57 1.32 18.70 -11.61
CA VAL A 57 0.10 18.78 -10.81
C VAL A 57 0.43 18.87 -9.31
N LEU A 58 1.47 18.15 -8.86
CA LEU A 58 1.95 18.24 -7.48
C LEU A 58 2.60 19.60 -7.19
N SER A 59 3.47 20.09 -8.09
CA SER A 59 4.15 21.39 -7.89
C SER A 59 3.16 22.56 -7.91
N GLU A 60 2.21 22.58 -8.84
CA GLU A 60 1.15 23.60 -8.91
C GLU A 60 0.24 23.58 -7.66
N TRP A 61 -0.07 22.39 -7.13
CA TRP A 61 -0.82 22.29 -5.90
C TRP A 61 -0.06 22.88 -4.71
N ILE A 62 1.23 22.51 -4.52
CA ILE A 62 2.06 23.03 -3.44
C ILE A 62 2.23 24.55 -3.57
N GLU A 63 2.48 25.06 -4.80
CA GLU A 63 2.62 26.47 -5.10
C GLU A 63 1.37 27.26 -4.69
N LYS A 64 0.20 26.81 -5.15
CA LYS A 64 -1.09 27.43 -4.83
C LYS A 64 -1.39 27.38 -3.33
N MET A 65 -1.11 26.25 -2.68
CA MET A 65 -1.39 26.05 -1.26
C MET A 65 -0.48 26.88 -0.35
N LYS A 66 0.80 26.97 -0.69
CA LYS A 66 1.81 27.71 0.09
C LYS A 66 2.00 29.16 -0.34
N GLU A 67 1.34 29.59 -1.40
CA GLU A 67 1.48 30.93 -1.99
C GLU A 67 2.94 31.33 -2.24
N ARG A 68 3.76 30.34 -2.66
CA ARG A 68 5.19 30.47 -2.94
C ARG A 68 5.56 29.72 -4.21
N GLU A 69 6.49 30.29 -4.97
CA GLU A 69 7.00 29.69 -6.22
C GLU A 69 7.60 28.30 -5.96
N VAL A 70 7.24 27.31 -6.79
CA VAL A 70 7.72 25.94 -6.72
C VAL A 70 8.44 25.55 -8.01
N TRP A 71 9.71 25.20 -7.88
CA TRP A 71 10.55 24.79 -9.00
C TRP A 71 10.46 23.29 -9.22
N LEU A 72 9.99 22.90 -10.40
CA LEU A 72 9.99 21.50 -10.84
C LEU A 72 11.29 21.21 -11.61
N CYS A 73 12.11 20.29 -11.09
CA CYS A 73 13.39 19.90 -11.68
C CYS A 73 13.33 18.44 -12.19
N PRO A 74 12.68 18.15 -13.32
CA PRO A 74 12.55 16.79 -13.82
C PRO A 74 13.84 16.30 -14.46
N THR A 75 14.15 15.01 -14.23
CA THR A 75 15.25 14.32 -14.92
C THR A 75 14.66 13.25 -15.82
N THR A 76 14.78 13.42 -17.12
CA THR A 76 14.24 12.47 -18.11
C THR A 76 15.24 11.39 -18.53
N THR A 77 16.53 11.61 -18.25
CA THR A 77 17.61 10.72 -18.65
C THR A 77 18.22 10.00 -17.46
N ARG A 78 18.20 8.67 -17.50
CA ARG A 78 18.90 7.86 -16.53
C ARG A 78 20.39 7.84 -16.84
N VAL A 79 21.22 8.15 -15.84
CA VAL A 79 22.70 8.18 -16.00
C VAL A 79 23.27 6.83 -16.44
N ILE A 80 22.76 5.73 -15.85
CA ILE A 80 23.13 4.37 -16.25
C ILE A 80 21.89 3.72 -16.88
N PRO A 81 21.92 3.48 -18.21
CA PRO A 81 20.81 2.89 -18.93
C PRO A 81 20.52 1.47 -18.45
N GLN A 82 19.27 1.07 -18.48
CA GLN A 82 18.84 -0.29 -18.12
C GLN A 82 18.51 -1.10 -19.35
N HIS A 83 18.97 -2.36 -19.33
CA HIS A 83 18.61 -3.35 -20.31
C HIS A 83 17.88 -4.50 -19.60
N HIS A 84 16.74 -4.89 -20.14
CA HIS A 84 15.94 -6.00 -19.66
C HIS A 84 16.20 -7.23 -20.52
N TYR A 85 16.56 -8.32 -19.87
CA TYR A 85 16.88 -9.58 -20.52
C TYR A 85 15.98 -10.70 -20.03
N GLY A 86 15.52 -11.55 -20.94
CA GLY A 86 15.00 -12.86 -20.61
C GLY A 86 16.15 -13.85 -20.39
N PHE A 87 15.96 -14.76 -19.45
CA PHE A 87 16.86 -15.89 -19.26
C PHE A 87 16.06 -17.18 -19.20
N VAL A 88 16.46 -18.15 -20.01
CA VAL A 88 15.82 -19.47 -20.09
C VAL A 88 16.90 -20.55 -19.99
N THR A 89 16.67 -21.53 -19.13
CA THR A 89 17.57 -22.68 -18.97
C THR A 89 16.76 -23.95 -18.66
N PHE A 90 17.32 -25.09 -18.98
CA PHE A 90 16.82 -26.43 -18.69
C PHE A 90 17.97 -27.44 -18.68
N PRO A 91 17.81 -28.65 -18.11
CA PRO A 91 18.86 -29.67 -18.09
C PRO A 91 19.32 -30.05 -19.48
N LYS A 92 20.62 -30.25 -19.67
CA LYS A 92 21.19 -30.70 -20.96
C LYS A 92 20.53 -31.97 -21.51
N SER A 93 20.12 -32.88 -20.64
CA SER A 93 19.37 -34.10 -21.03
C SER A 93 18.04 -33.81 -21.74
N VAL A 94 17.46 -32.62 -21.56
CA VAL A 94 16.31 -32.16 -22.33
C VAL A 94 16.73 -31.73 -23.73
N MET A 95 17.84 -30.98 -23.84
CA MET A 95 18.41 -30.55 -25.11
C MET A 95 18.76 -31.78 -26.02
N ASP A 96 19.38 -32.80 -25.43
CA ASP A 96 19.78 -34.01 -26.15
C ASP A 96 18.61 -34.81 -26.74
N LYS A 97 17.43 -34.69 -26.12
CA LYS A 97 16.19 -35.36 -26.57
C LYS A 97 15.38 -34.56 -27.59
N LEU A 98 15.76 -33.31 -27.87
CA LEU A 98 15.05 -32.51 -28.85
C LEU A 98 15.32 -32.95 -30.28
N PRO A 99 14.35 -32.87 -31.20
CA PRO A 99 14.57 -32.99 -32.64
C PRO A 99 15.62 -31.97 -33.12
N SER A 100 16.35 -32.30 -34.17
CA SER A 100 17.48 -31.47 -34.66
C SER A 100 17.07 -30.03 -34.99
N ASP A 101 15.92 -29.86 -35.64
CA ASP A 101 15.35 -28.53 -35.97
C ASP A 101 15.06 -27.68 -34.76
N LYS A 102 14.59 -28.31 -33.67
CA LYS A 102 14.30 -27.64 -32.41
C LYS A 102 15.54 -27.39 -31.56
N ARG A 103 16.52 -28.28 -31.64
CA ARG A 103 17.79 -28.13 -30.94
C ARG A 103 18.52 -26.86 -31.39
N ASP A 104 18.66 -26.63 -32.70
CA ASP A 104 19.32 -25.45 -33.26
C ASP A 104 18.58 -24.14 -32.90
N GLU A 105 17.23 -24.20 -32.85
CA GLU A 105 16.40 -23.06 -32.41
C GLU A 105 16.64 -22.74 -30.91
N PHE A 106 16.68 -23.78 -30.06
CA PHE A 106 16.79 -23.62 -28.60
C PHE A 106 18.20 -23.29 -28.16
N GLU A 107 19.23 -23.78 -28.79
CA GLU A 107 20.64 -23.42 -28.52
C GLU A 107 20.93 -21.93 -28.70
N LYS A 108 20.18 -21.24 -29.58
CA LYS A 108 20.30 -19.79 -29.77
C LYS A 108 19.80 -19.00 -28.56
N MET A 109 18.93 -19.61 -27.74
CA MET A 109 18.29 -18.94 -26.60
C MET A 109 18.73 -19.50 -25.23
N TYR A 110 19.26 -20.73 -25.21
CA TYR A 110 19.66 -21.42 -24.01
C TYR A 110 20.81 -20.72 -23.28
N GLU A 111 20.61 -20.34 -22.03
CA GLU A 111 21.58 -19.66 -21.15
C GLU A 111 22.26 -18.43 -21.81
N LYS A 112 21.48 -17.62 -22.51
CA LYS A 112 21.93 -16.38 -23.16
C LYS A 112 21.16 -15.13 -22.66
N GLU A 113 21.72 -13.99 -23.00
CA GLU A 113 21.12 -12.67 -22.78
C GLU A 113 20.09 -12.40 -23.87
N LEU A 114 18.84 -12.71 -23.59
CA LEU A 114 17.74 -12.49 -24.55
C LEU A 114 17.17 -11.08 -24.32
N LEU A 115 17.60 -10.12 -25.12
CA LEU A 115 17.19 -8.71 -24.95
C LEU A 115 15.68 -8.58 -25.15
N ILE A 116 14.98 -8.09 -24.10
CA ILE A 116 13.54 -7.81 -24.10
C ILE A 116 13.28 -6.32 -24.30
N LYS A 117 14.09 -5.45 -23.65
CA LYS A 117 13.97 -4.00 -23.76
C LYS A 117 15.29 -3.32 -23.50
N SER A 118 15.56 -2.26 -24.27
CA SER A 118 16.64 -1.31 -23.98
C SER A 118 16.17 0.12 -24.19
N PRO A 119 16.90 1.13 -23.73
CA PRO A 119 16.56 2.53 -24.01
C PRO A 119 16.53 2.90 -25.49
N LYS A 120 17.27 2.13 -26.34
CA LYS A 120 17.38 2.37 -27.78
C LYS A 120 16.35 1.60 -28.61
N THR A 121 16.03 0.36 -28.22
CA THR A 121 15.24 -0.57 -29.03
C THR A 121 13.82 -0.73 -28.50
N HIS A 122 13.46 -0.06 -27.40
CA HIS A 122 12.15 -0.25 -26.75
C HIS A 122 11.88 -1.74 -26.47
N PHE A 123 10.64 -2.21 -26.65
CA PHE A 123 10.25 -3.59 -26.40
C PHE A 123 10.47 -4.46 -27.64
N GLU A 124 11.17 -5.60 -27.48
CA GLU A 124 11.53 -6.55 -28.53
C GLU A 124 10.50 -7.68 -28.68
N ASP A 125 9.50 -7.46 -29.52
CA ASP A 125 8.39 -8.41 -29.75
C ASP A 125 8.90 -9.80 -30.20
N LYS A 126 9.89 -9.84 -31.09
CA LYS A 126 10.45 -11.09 -31.60
C LYS A 126 11.02 -11.95 -30.49
N THR A 127 11.85 -11.37 -29.63
CA THR A 127 12.44 -12.09 -28.48
C THR A 127 11.37 -12.65 -27.55
N TYR A 128 10.31 -11.87 -27.28
CA TYR A 128 9.19 -12.34 -26.49
C TYR A 128 8.49 -13.55 -27.12
N TYR A 129 8.18 -13.51 -28.41
CA TYR A 129 7.54 -14.63 -29.10
C TYR A 129 8.43 -15.86 -29.18
N ASP A 130 9.73 -15.70 -29.41
CA ASP A 130 10.67 -16.81 -29.46
C ASP A 130 10.75 -17.53 -28.10
N ILE A 131 10.84 -16.78 -27.00
CA ILE A 131 10.83 -17.32 -25.62
C ILE A 131 9.53 -18.05 -25.34
N THR A 132 8.38 -17.41 -25.61
CA THR A 132 7.08 -17.99 -25.30
C THR A 132 6.79 -19.24 -26.11
N LYS A 133 7.22 -19.30 -27.36
CA LYS A 133 7.16 -20.48 -28.23
C LYS A 133 7.98 -21.64 -27.65
N MET A 134 9.22 -21.38 -27.20
CA MET A 134 10.05 -22.37 -26.54
C MET A 134 9.41 -22.92 -25.28
N LEU A 135 8.95 -22.05 -24.40
CA LEU A 135 8.29 -22.45 -23.14
C LEU A 135 7.01 -23.24 -23.39
N LYS A 136 6.23 -22.87 -24.41
CA LYS A 136 5.03 -23.60 -24.84
C LYS A 136 5.39 -25.00 -25.30
N TYR A 137 6.40 -25.15 -26.14
CA TYR A 137 6.89 -26.44 -26.60
C TYR A 137 7.34 -27.36 -25.46
N LEU A 138 8.13 -26.83 -24.51
CA LEU A 138 8.57 -27.59 -23.33
C LEU A 138 7.37 -28.07 -22.49
N ARG A 139 6.35 -27.23 -22.33
CA ARG A 139 5.14 -27.56 -21.59
C ARG A 139 4.29 -28.62 -22.29
N GLU A 140 4.08 -28.51 -23.60
CA GLU A 140 3.33 -29.48 -24.40
C GLU A 140 3.98 -30.86 -24.35
N ASN A 141 5.31 -30.90 -24.30
CA ASN A 141 6.09 -32.15 -24.18
C ASN A 141 6.27 -32.58 -22.70
N LYS A 142 5.54 -31.98 -21.75
CA LYS A 142 5.56 -32.32 -20.31
C LYS A 142 6.96 -32.31 -19.70
N VAL A 143 7.81 -31.41 -20.15
CA VAL A 143 9.15 -31.21 -19.57
C VAL A 143 9.02 -30.47 -18.25
N TRP A 144 9.29 -31.18 -17.18
CA TRP A 144 9.37 -30.59 -15.84
C TRP A 144 10.79 -30.07 -15.60
N ILE A 145 10.89 -28.82 -15.13
CA ILE A 145 12.16 -28.19 -14.80
C ILE A 145 12.10 -27.71 -13.35
N ASP A 146 13.05 -28.18 -12.53
CA ASP A 146 13.15 -27.75 -11.13
C ASP A 146 13.53 -26.27 -11.05
N LYS A 147 12.74 -25.49 -10.33
CA LYS A 147 12.95 -24.05 -10.14
C LYS A 147 14.29 -23.72 -9.48
N PHE A 148 14.76 -24.56 -8.57
CA PHE A 148 16.05 -24.34 -7.91
C PHE A 148 17.22 -24.60 -8.84
N PHE A 149 17.08 -25.56 -9.75
CA PHE A 149 18.04 -25.75 -10.85
C PHE A 149 18.13 -24.48 -11.69
N VAL A 150 17.01 -23.98 -12.18
CA VAL A 150 16.95 -22.76 -13.01
C VAL A 150 17.63 -21.59 -12.30
N PHE A 151 17.32 -21.40 -11.01
CA PHE A 151 17.89 -20.32 -10.22
C PHE A 151 19.41 -20.46 -10.03
N ASN A 152 19.90 -21.66 -9.69
CA ASN A 152 21.33 -21.92 -9.55
C ASN A 152 22.10 -21.70 -10.88
N GLN A 153 21.52 -22.06 -12.01
CA GLN A 153 22.15 -21.82 -13.32
C GLN A 153 22.27 -20.33 -13.64
N LEU A 154 21.20 -19.52 -13.37
CA LEU A 154 21.33 -18.08 -13.54
C LEU A 154 22.43 -17.51 -12.64
N ILE A 155 22.44 -17.85 -11.35
CA ILE A 155 23.43 -17.32 -10.42
C ILE A 155 24.86 -17.70 -10.85
N LYS A 156 25.06 -18.92 -11.31
CA LYS A 156 26.32 -19.37 -11.89
C LYS A 156 26.69 -18.54 -13.12
N TYR A 157 25.73 -18.29 -14.02
CA TYR A 157 25.93 -17.45 -15.21
C TYR A 157 26.35 -16.03 -14.81
N LEU A 158 25.65 -15.40 -13.85
CA LEU A 158 25.98 -14.06 -13.38
C LEU A 158 27.37 -13.98 -12.74
N LYS A 159 27.78 -15.02 -11.98
CA LYS A 159 29.13 -15.11 -11.42
C LYS A 159 30.20 -15.17 -12.53
N ILE A 160 30.04 -16.05 -13.51
CA ILE A 160 31.00 -16.22 -14.62
C ILE A 160 31.12 -14.92 -15.44
N LYS A 161 30.01 -14.22 -15.66
CA LYS A 161 29.99 -12.96 -16.44
C LYS A 161 30.37 -11.72 -15.62
N ASN A 162 30.68 -11.85 -14.34
CA ASN A 162 30.94 -10.72 -13.42
C ASN A 162 29.78 -9.71 -13.34
N TYR A 163 28.52 -10.20 -13.32
CA TYR A 163 27.31 -9.37 -13.22
C TYR A 163 26.78 -9.25 -11.78
N LEU A 164 27.60 -9.56 -10.79
CA LEU A 164 27.34 -9.40 -9.36
C LEU A 164 27.93 -8.08 -8.84
N PRO A 165 27.37 -7.44 -7.80
CA PRO A 165 26.26 -7.92 -6.98
C PRO A 165 24.90 -7.86 -7.67
N ALA A 166 23.99 -8.75 -7.27
CA ALA A 166 22.63 -8.82 -7.77
C ALA A 166 21.59 -8.76 -6.65
N ILE A 167 20.44 -8.15 -6.94
CA ILE A 167 19.25 -8.16 -6.08
C ILE A 167 18.18 -9.01 -6.77
N CYS A 168 17.64 -9.99 -6.04
CA CYS A 168 16.60 -10.89 -6.53
C CYS A 168 15.29 -10.62 -5.82
N PHE A 169 14.26 -10.17 -6.54
CA PHE A 169 12.93 -9.92 -5.99
C PHE A 169 12.07 -11.18 -6.00
N VAL A 170 11.54 -11.50 -4.80
CA VAL A 170 10.69 -12.66 -4.53
C VAL A 170 9.50 -12.21 -3.69
N TYR A 171 8.26 -12.43 -4.15
CA TYR A 171 7.05 -11.89 -3.52
C TYR A 171 6.46 -12.77 -2.40
N SER A 172 7.31 -13.52 -1.71
CA SER A 172 6.92 -14.34 -0.56
C SER A 172 8.09 -14.47 0.43
N ARG A 173 7.87 -14.05 1.67
CA ARG A 173 8.87 -14.16 2.76
C ARG A 173 9.42 -15.59 2.88
N LYS A 174 8.52 -16.59 2.88
CA LYS A 174 8.89 -18.01 2.95
C LYS A 174 9.74 -18.46 1.76
N GLN A 175 9.41 -17.99 0.55
CA GLN A 175 10.20 -18.35 -0.64
C GLN A 175 11.59 -17.69 -0.64
N VAL A 176 11.74 -16.48 -0.10
CA VAL A 176 13.05 -15.83 0.08
C VAL A 176 14.00 -16.74 0.87
N GLU A 177 13.57 -17.24 2.01
CA GLU A 177 14.34 -18.13 2.89
C GLU A 177 14.66 -19.48 2.21
N ILE A 178 13.67 -20.07 1.56
CA ILE A 178 13.84 -21.36 0.88
C ILE A 178 14.84 -21.23 -0.27
N ILE A 179 14.72 -20.21 -1.13
CA ILE A 179 15.62 -20.01 -2.27
C ILE A 179 17.06 -19.81 -1.78
N ALA A 180 17.26 -18.96 -0.75
CA ALA A 180 18.59 -18.72 -0.19
C ALA A 180 19.25 -20.00 0.32
N SER A 181 18.49 -20.87 1.00
CA SER A 181 19.00 -22.15 1.52
C SER A 181 19.36 -23.15 0.43
N LYS A 182 18.75 -23.07 -0.74
CA LYS A 182 18.93 -23.99 -1.88
C LYS A 182 20.03 -23.60 -2.85
N ILE A 183 20.68 -22.45 -2.66
CA ILE A 183 21.84 -22.07 -3.46
C ILE A 183 23.07 -22.81 -2.93
N ASN A 184 23.70 -23.60 -3.82
CA ASN A 184 24.79 -24.50 -3.44
C ASN A 184 26.18 -23.99 -3.83
N ILE A 185 26.28 -22.83 -4.46
CA ILE A 185 27.54 -22.23 -4.95
C ILE A 185 27.98 -21.09 -4.06
N SER A 186 29.29 -21.01 -3.78
CA SER A 186 29.91 -19.82 -3.22
C SER A 186 30.05 -18.76 -4.31
N LEU A 187 29.73 -17.52 -3.99
CA LEU A 187 29.80 -16.38 -4.92
C LEU A 187 31.11 -15.60 -4.78
N PHE A 188 31.94 -15.97 -3.82
CA PHE A 188 33.28 -15.41 -3.67
C PHE A 188 34.29 -16.05 -4.65
N GLU A 189 35.37 -15.34 -4.90
CA GLU A 189 36.50 -15.86 -5.65
C GLU A 189 37.23 -16.93 -4.83
N GLU A 190 37.93 -17.83 -5.51
CA GLU A 190 38.77 -18.82 -4.84
C GLU A 190 39.88 -18.12 -4.04
N GLY A 191 40.09 -18.55 -2.80
CA GLY A 191 41.06 -17.93 -1.86
C GLY A 191 40.56 -16.70 -1.12
N SER A 192 39.30 -16.27 -1.29
CA SER A 192 38.72 -15.19 -0.50
C SER A 192 38.70 -15.53 1.01
N LYS A 193 39.14 -14.58 1.85
CA LYS A 193 39.11 -14.73 3.31
C LYS A 193 37.73 -14.37 3.91
N ILE A 194 36.83 -13.76 3.13
CA ILE A 194 35.51 -13.31 3.63
C ILE A 194 34.71 -14.46 4.25
N PRO A 195 34.57 -15.64 3.63
CA PRO A 195 33.80 -16.74 4.22
C PRO A 195 34.23 -17.14 5.62
N SER A 196 35.54 -17.10 5.92
CA SER A 196 36.08 -17.47 7.23
C SER A 196 36.00 -16.34 8.27
N THR A 197 35.82 -15.09 7.87
CA THR A 197 35.78 -13.92 8.74
C THR A 197 34.39 -13.35 8.95
N ILE A 198 33.42 -13.69 8.12
CA ILE A 198 32.11 -13.06 8.09
C ILE A 198 31.34 -13.19 9.42
N GLU A 199 31.45 -14.34 10.09
CA GLU A 199 30.79 -14.52 11.39
C GLU A 199 31.33 -13.55 12.44
N ASN A 200 32.65 -13.35 12.46
CA ASN A 200 33.28 -12.41 13.39
C ASN A 200 32.91 -10.97 13.06
N GLU A 201 32.83 -10.61 11.76
CA GLU A 201 32.35 -9.29 11.34
C GLU A 201 30.92 -9.04 11.81
N CYS A 202 30.00 -10.00 11.64
CA CYS A 202 28.65 -9.90 12.13
C CYS A 202 28.58 -9.72 13.63
N LYS A 203 29.38 -10.49 14.37
CA LYS A 203 29.50 -10.38 15.85
C LYS A 203 30.03 -9.02 16.27
N GLN A 204 31.07 -8.50 15.60
CA GLN A 204 31.63 -7.19 15.90
C GLN A 204 30.66 -6.06 15.69
N ILE A 205 29.87 -6.11 14.61
CA ILE A 205 28.79 -5.14 14.35
C ILE A 205 27.79 -5.13 15.52
N LEU A 206 27.37 -6.31 16.00
CA LEU A 206 26.45 -6.42 17.13
C LEU A 206 27.08 -5.96 18.44
N ILE A 207 28.31 -6.38 18.74
CA ILE A 207 29.03 -6.00 19.97
C ILE A 207 29.18 -4.48 20.09
N ASN A 208 29.50 -3.81 18.99
CA ASN A 208 29.76 -2.38 18.98
C ASN A 208 28.50 -1.51 19.11
N LYS A 209 27.33 -2.04 18.75
CA LYS A 209 26.11 -1.25 18.61
C LYS A 209 24.96 -1.70 19.52
N VAL A 210 24.99 -2.93 20.02
CA VAL A 210 23.85 -3.53 20.73
C VAL A 210 24.31 -4.07 22.10
N PRO A 211 23.84 -3.49 23.23
CA PRO A 211 24.25 -3.92 24.56
C PRO A 211 23.98 -5.40 24.84
N ASN A 212 22.85 -5.92 24.41
CA ASN A 212 22.41 -7.31 24.57
C ASN A 212 22.78 -8.21 23.37
N TRP A 213 23.89 -7.94 22.68
CA TRP A 213 24.33 -8.62 21.46
C TRP A 213 24.36 -10.15 21.56
N ARG A 214 24.63 -10.71 22.76
CA ARG A 214 24.69 -12.16 22.97
C ARG A 214 23.38 -12.87 22.67
N GLU A 215 22.25 -12.24 22.95
CA GLU A 215 20.93 -12.79 22.64
C GLU A 215 20.74 -12.94 21.13
N TYR A 216 21.12 -11.94 20.34
CA TYR A 216 21.04 -11.98 18.89
C TYR A 216 21.92 -13.05 18.25
N VAL A 217 23.14 -13.22 18.75
CA VAL A 217 24.08 -14.26 18.24
C VAL A 217 23.57 -15.68 18.50
N ASN A 218 22.85 -15.88 19.59
CA ASN A 218 22.30 -17.20 19.96
C ASN A 218 21.07 -17.58 19.10
N LEU A 219 20.45 -16.64 18.42
CA LEU A 219 19.25 -16.90 17.62
C LEU A 219 19.54 -17.85 16.44
N PRO A 220 18.61 -18.79 16.16
CA PRO A 220 18.70 -19.64 14.96
C PRO A 220 18.79 -18.85 13.66
N GLU A 221 18.13 -17.69 13.59
CA GLU A 221 18.17 -16.77 12.45
C GLU A 221 19.57 -16.24 12.19
N PHE A 222 20.29 -15.83 13.23
CA PHE A 222 21.67 -15.39 13.10
C PHE A 222 22.56 -16.48 12.47
N LYS A 223 22.45 -17.70 12.98
CA LYS A 223 23.23 -18.85 12.45
C LYS A 223 22.89 -19.14 10.99
N ARG A 224 21.60 -19.08 10.62
CA ARG A 224 21.16 -19.24 9.23
C ARG A 224 21.68 -18.12 8.34
N LEU A 225 21.61 -16.88 8.81
CA LEU A 225 22.11 -15.70 8.11
C LEU A 225 23.61 -15.81 7.84
N VAL A 226 24.42 -16.11 8.86
CA VAL A 226 25.87 -16.29 8.72
C VAL A 226 26.18 -17.38 7.68
N LYS A 227 25.50 -18.52 7.73
CA LYS A 227 25.67 -19.62 6.77
C LYS A 227 25.38 -19.21 5.31
N CYS A 228 24.44 -18.29 5.10
CA CYS A 228 24.18 -17.70 3.78
C CYS A 228 25.28 -16.71 3.41
N LEU A 229 25.68 -15.85 4.33
CA LEU A 229 26.73 -14.85 4.14
C LEU A 229 28.09 -15.46 3.82
N GLU A 230 28.43 -16.64 4.37
CA GLU A 230 29.62 -17.42 4.00
C GLU A 230 29.68 -17.75 2.50
N LYS A 231 28.52 -17.81 1.82
CA LYS A 231 28.41 -17.99 0.38
C LYS A 231 28.31 -16.67 -0.38
N GLY A 232 28.27 -15.52 0.29
CA GLY A 232 28.03 -14.21 -0.30
C GLY A 232 26.54 -13.93 -0.58
N ILE A 233 25.62 -14.63 0.11
CA ILE A 233 24.18 -14.55 -0.07
C ILE A 233 23.56 -13.96 1.19
N ALA A 234 22.59 -13.06 1.02
CA ALA A 234 21.77 -12.55 2.12
C ALA A 234 20.29 -12.57 1.76
N VAL A 235 19.45 -12.51 2.81
CA VAL A 235 17.99 -12.41 2.67
C VAL A 235 17.52 -11.11 3.32
N HIS A 236 16.47 -10.50 2.77
CA HIS A 236 15.90 -9.29 3.35
C HIS A 236 14.38 -9.25 3.13
N HIS A 237 13.61 -9.25 4.23
CA HIS A 237 12.16 -9.15 4.19
C HIS A 237 11.57 -8.61 5.51
N ALA A 238 10.32 -8.17 5.47
CA ALA A 238 9.65 -7.50 6.59
C ALA A 238 9.50 -8.34 7.87
N GLY A 239 9.59 -9.68 7.77
CA GLY A 239 9.52 -10.59 8.93
C GLY A 239 10.83 -10.75 9.70
N MET A 240 11.93 -10.13 9.25
CA MET A 240 13.21 -10.17 9.95
C MET A 240 13.25 -9.13 11.07
N ILE A 241 14.05 -9.43 12.10
CA ILE A 241 14.38 -8.47 13.16
C ILE A 241 15.10 -7.27 12.53
N GLN A 242 14.78 -6.05 12.96
CA GLN A 242 15.31 -4.82 12.39
C GLN A 242 16.83 -4.78 12.37
N ILE A 243 17.47 -5.11 13.47
CA ILE A 243 18.94 -5.16 13.61
C ILE A 243 19.59 -6.06 12.56
N PHE A 244 18.99 -7.20 12.23
CA PHE A 244 19.54 -8.08 11.19
C PHE A 244 19.37 -7.48 9.78
N LYS A 245 18.31 -6.74 9.52
CA LYS A 245 18.15 -6.02 8.25
C LYS A 245 19.22 -4.95 8.09
N GLU A 246 19.43 -4.13 9.10
CA GLU A 246 20.44 -3.08 9.14
C GLU A 246 21.88 -3.65 9.04
N MET A 247 22.13 -4.79 9.68
CA MET A 247 23.41 -5.51 9.54
C MET A 247 23.64 -5.97 8.09
N ILE A 248 22.61 -6.48 7.41
CA ILE A 248 22.71 -6.86 6.00
C ILE A 248 22.99 -5.64 5.13
N GLU A 249 22.33 -4.53 5.39
CA GLU A 249 22.54 -3.26 4.70
C GLU A 249 24.00 -2.82 4.81
N HIS A 250 24.53 -2.81 6.01
CA HIS A 250 25.93 -2.47 6.27
C HIS A 250 26.92 -3.42 5.58
N LEU A 251 26.65 -4.74 5.62
CA LEU A 251 27.48 -5.73 4.94
C LEU A 251 27.39 -5.64 3.39
N PHE A 252 26.26 -5.18 2.86
CA PHE A 252 26.12 -4.95 1.44
C PHE A 252 26.98 -3.76 0.98
N GLU A 253 26.98 -2.68 1.73
CA GLU A 253 27.86 -1.52 1.51
C GLU A 253 29.34 -1.93 1.52
N LYS A 254 29.75 -2.78 2.48
CA LYS A 254 31.08 -3.36 2.55
C LYS A 254 31.40 -4.35 1.43
N LYS A 255 30.47 -4.62 0.49
CA LYS A 255 30.60 -5.56 -0.64
C LYS A 255 30.80 -7.03 -0.25
N TYR A 256 30.40 -7.38 0.97
CA TYR A 256 30.43 -8.77 1.44
C TYR A 256 29.26 -9.59 0.90
N ILE A 257 28.20 -8.94 0.41
CA ILE A 257 27.06 -9.60 -0.20
C ILE A 257 27.15 -9.48 -1.71
N LYS A 258 27.07 -10.62 -2.38
CA LYS A 258 27.08 -10.75 -3.85
C LYS A 258 25.68 -10.98 -4.42
N LEU A 259 24.80 -11.62 -3.64
CA LEU A 259 23.40 -11.83 -4.00
C LEU A 259 22.51 -11.52 -2.79
N LEU A 260 21.62 -10.58 -2.96
CA LEU A 260 20.58 -10.28 -2.00
C LEU A 260 19.24 -10.77 -2.50
N ILE A 261 18.56 -11.63 -1.74
CA ILE A 261 17.22 -12.13 -2.07
C ILE A 261 16.24 -11.39 -1.17
N ALA A 262 15.34 -10.61 -1.75
CA ALA A 262 14.52 -9.68 -1.00
C ALA A 262 13.06 -9.66 -1.46
N THR A 263 12.16 -9.24 -0.55
CA THR A 263 10.80 -8.84 -0.91
C THR A 263 10.78 -7.41 -1.45
N GLU A 264 9.66 -7.00 -2.04
CA GLU A 264 9.50 -5.66 -2.66
C GLU A 264 9.81 -4.49 -1.71
N THR A 265 9.61 -4.66 -0.40
CA THR A 265 9.87 -3.63 0.61
C THR A 265 11.33 -3.15 0.63
N PHE A 266 12.26 -3.95 0.13
CA PHE A 266 13.65 -3.58 -0.04
C PHE A 266 13.87 -2.57 -1.19
N ALA A 267 12.94 -2.45 -2.12
CA ALA A 267 13.06 -1.51 -3.23
C ALA A 267 12.98 -0.03 -2.78
N VAL A 268 12.61 0.23 -1.52
CA VAL A 268 12.30 1.56 -0.99
C VAL A 268 13.32 1.95 0.10
N GLY A 269 13.80 3.19 0.06
CA GLY A 269 14.50 3.84 1.16
C GLY A 269 15.96 3.44 1.41
N VAL A 270 16.51 2.45 0.69
CA VAL A 270 17.90 2.00 0.92
C VAL A 270 18.74 2.23 -0.32
N ASP A 271 19.91 2.88 -0.18
CA ASP A 271 20.85 3.10 -1.30
C ASP A 271 21.82 1.93 -1.44
N MET A 272 21.34 0.85 -2.04
CA MET A 272 22.14 -0.34 -2.32
C MET A 272 22.24 -0.59 -3.82
N PRO A 273 23.30 -0.10 -4.47
CA PRO A 273 23.48 -0.27 -5.89
C PRO A 273 23.88 -1.72 -6.25
N ALA A 274 23.13 -2.32 -7.16
CA ALA A 274 23.44 -3.61 -7.74
C ALA A 274 23.78 -3.49 -9.22
N GLN A 275 24.56 -4.41 -9.77
CA GLN A 275 24.80 -4.51 -11.21
C GLN A 275 23.59 -5.13 -11.90
N SER A 276 23.01 -6.13 -11.25
CA SER A 276 21.87 -6.88 -11.77
C SER A 276 20.69 -6.86 -10.83
N VAL A 277 19.49 -6.85 -11.42
CA VAL A 277 18.22 -7.13 -10.73
C VAL A 277 17.58 -8.35 -11.37
N ILE A 278 16.99 -9.21 -10.57
CA ILE A 278 16.35 -10.46 -10.99
C ILE A 278 14.89 -10.44 -10.58
N PHE A 279 13.97 -10.59 -11.54
CA PHE A 279 12.56 -10.83 -11.30
C PHE A 279 12.26 -12.32 -11.41
N THR A 280 11.86 -12.94 -10.29
CA THR A 280 11.43 -14.35 -10.25
C THR A 280 9.98 -14.53 -10.67
N ALA A 281 9.18 -13.47 -10.61
CA ALA A 281 7.80 -13.37 -11.06
C ALA A 281 7.47 -11.92 -11.40
N LEU A 282 6.37 -11.70 -12.12
CA LEU A 282 5.79 -10.37 -12.41
C LEU A 282 4.39 -10.22 -11.80
N GLN A 283 4.02 -11.15 -10.94
CA GLN A 283 2.76 -11.13 -10.18
C GLN A 283 3.05 -11.15 -8.69
N LYS A 284 2.20 -10.47 -7.93
CA LYS A 284 2.20 -10.49 -6.46
C LYS A 284 0.80 -10.67 -5.89
N PHE A 285 0.73 -11.21 -4.67
CA PHE A 285 -0.50 -11.29 -3.90
C PHE A 285 -0.75 -9.95 -3.18
N ASN A 286 -1.94 -9.39 -3.33
CA ASN A 286 -2.31 -8.09 -2.74
C ASN A 286 -3.13 -8.21 -1.43
N GLY A 287 -3.11 -9.37 -0.79
CA GLY A 287 -3.95 -9.67 0.38
C GLY A 287 -5.23 -10.44 0.04
N SER A 288 -5.79 -10.25 -1.17
CA SER A 288 -7.03 -10.92 -1.61
C SER A 288 -6.83 -11.79 -2.86
N LYS A 289 -6.06 -11.33 -3.83
CA LYS A 289 -5.84 -12.03 -5.11
C LYS A 289 -4.44 -11.76 -5.67
N PHE A 290 -3.99 -12.62 -6.58
CA PHE A 290 -2.81 -12.36 -7.39
C PHE A 290 -3.12 -11.30 -8.46
N ARG A 291 -2.24 -10.30 -8.58
CA ARG A 291 -2.27 -9.29 -9.64
C ARG A 291 -0.90 -9.12 -10.28
N TRP A 292 -0.88 -8.61 -11.50
CA TRP A 292 0.35 -8.15 -12.13
C TRP A 292 0.94 -6.96 -11.34
N LEU A 293 2.25 -6.82 -11.41
CA LEU A 293 2.91 -5.60 -10.94
C LEU A 293 2.37 -4.40 -11.70
N GLU A 294 2.44 -3.23 -11.09
CA GLU A 294 2.20 -1.98 -11.79
C GLU A 294 3.51 -1.46 -12.44
N PRO A 295 3.42 -0.63 -13.49
CA PRO A 295 4.61 -0.08 -14.16
C PRO A 295 5.58 0.61 -13.20
N HIS A 296 5.08 1.36 -12.23
CA HIS A 296 5.91 2.03 -11.23
C HIS A 296 6.61 1.05 -10.30
N GLU A 297 5.94 -0.03 -9.85
CA GLU A 297 6.55 -1.08 -9.02
C GLU A 297 7.69 -1.78 -9.77
N CYS A 298 7.45 -2.11 -11.04
CA CYS A 298 8.47 -2.71 -11.91
C CYS A 298 9.64 -1.76 -12.14
N SER A 299 9.38 -0.48 -12.39
CA SER A 299 10.38 0.56 -12.57
C SER A 299 11.21 0.79 -11.30
N GLN A 300 10.59 0.87 -10.13
CA GLN A 300 11.24 1.09 -8.85
C GLN A 300 12.19 -0.08 -8.49
N GLN A 301 11.73 -1.32 -8.68
CA GLN A 301 12.53 -2.51 -8.43
C GLN A 301 13.68 -2.62 -9.44
N SER A 302 13.41 -2.51 -10.74
CA SER A 302 14.43 -2.51 -11.78
C SER A 302 15.41 -1.35 -11.60
N GLY A 303 14.93 -0.23 -11.02
CA GLY A 303 15.69 0.96 -10.66
C GLY A 303 16.92 0.70 -9.80
N ARG A 304 16.98 -0.43 -9.10
CA ARG A 304 18.14 -0.84 -8.31
C ARG A 304 19.31 -1.33 -9.15
N ALA A 305 19.10 -1.68 -10.43
CA ALA A 305 20.18 -2.07 -11.34
C ALA A 305 20.89 -0.85 -11.93
N GLY A 306 22.22 -0.83 -11.86
CA GLY A 306 23.04 0.21 -12.50
C GLY A 306 22.94 1.57 -11.82
N ARG A 307 23.39 1.71 -10.58
CA ARG A 307 23.52 3.01 -9.89
C ARG A 307 24.91 3.62 -10.02
N ARG A 308 25.02 4.93 -9.80
CA ARG A 308 26.29 5.67 -9.80
C ARG A 308 27.30 5.02 -8.87
N GLY A 309 28.58 5.08 -9.21
CA GLY A 309 29.69 4.49 -8.43
C GLY A 309 30.07 3.06 -8.83
N GLN A 310 29.38 2.43 -9.75
CA GLN A 310 29.77 1.14 -10.32
C GLN A 310 30.60 1.31 -11.60
N LYS A 311 31.52 0.36 -11.85
CA LYS A 311 32.39 0.38 -13.03
C LYS A 311 31.64 0.16 -14.34
N GLU A 312 30.44 -0.38 -14.28
CA GLU A 312 29.67 -0.75 -15.46
C GLU A 312 28.75 0.35 -15.98
N LYS A 313 28.65 0.44 -17.30
CA LYS A 313 27.86 1.46 -18.01
C LYS A 313 26.40 1.06 -18.23
N ILE A 314 25.98 -0.14 -17.82
CA ILE A 314 24.63 -0.71 -18.07
C ILE A 314 24.14 -1.45 -16.84
N GLY A 315 22.92 -1.09 -16.38
CA GLY A 315 22.18 -1.88 -15.40
C GLY A 315 21.44 -3.05 -16.07
N ARG A 316 21.60 -4.26 -15.55
CA ARG A 316 20.98 -5.47 -16.12
C ARG A 316 19.77 -5.89 -15.31
N VAL A 317 18.65 -6.11 -15.98
CA VAL A 317 17.42 -6.60 -15.38
C VAL A 317 17.06 -7.95 -16.02
N TRP A 318 16.98 -9.01 -15.19
CA TRP A 318 16.77 -10.38 -15.62
C TRP A 318 15.35 -10.84 -15.33
N HIS A 319 14.65 -11.30 -16.34
CA HIS A 319 13.32 -11.88 -16.21
C HIS A 319 13.43 -13.41 -16.34
N MET A 320 13.11 -14.12 -15.24
CA MET A 320 13.26 -15.56 -15.14
C MET A 320 12.01 -16.28 -15.64
N PHE A 321 11.85 -16.35 -16.95
CA PHE A 321 10.66 -16.92 -17.59
C PHE A 321 10.32 -18.36 -17.15
N ASN A 322 11.32 -19.18 -16.86
CA ASN A 322 11.10 -20.55 -16.35
C ASN A 322 10.60 -20.60 -14.90
N LEU A 323 10.75 -19.51 -14.15
CA LEU A 323 10.27 -19.43 -12.76
C LEU A 323 8.89 -18.82 -12.66
N PHE A 324 8.40 -18.17 -13.72
CA PHE A 324 7.03 -17.67 -13.76
C PHE A 324 6.07 -18.86 -13.66
N ASP A 325 5.17 -18.83 -12.70
CA ASP A 325 4.33 -19.96 -12.33
C ASP A 325 3.59 -20.55 -13.56
N ILE A 326 3.52 -21.88 -13.59
CA ILE A 326 3.02 -22.65 -14.73
C ILE A 326 1.57 -22.32 -15.13
N LYS A 327 0.75 -21.88 -14.18
CA LYS A 327 -0.66 -21.54 -14.43
C LYS A 327 -0.87 -20.16 -15.07
N ASN A 328 0.07 -19.21 -14.81
CA ASN A 328 0.00 -17.83 -15.28
C ASN A 328 1.37 -17.30 -15.73
N ALA A 329 2.17 -18.14 -16.31
CA ALA A 329 3.61 -18.05 -16.36
C ALA A 329 4.20 -16.80 -17.01
N VAL A 330 3.66 -16.36 -18.13
CA VAL A 330 4.18 -15.21 -18.86
C VAL A 330 3.00 -14.30 -19.14
N PRO A 331 3.07 -12.99 -18.80
CA PRO A 331 2.01 -12.08 -19.18
C PRO A 331 1.85 -12.06 -20.70
N ASP A 332 0.64 -11.83 -21.18
CA ASP A 332 0.45 -11.54 -22.61
C ASP A 332 1.30 -10.31 -23.02
N ILE A 333 1.59 -10.20 -24.31
CA ILE A 333 2.53 -9.19 -24.81
C ILE A 333 2.07 -7.74 -24.45
N THR A 334 0.77 -7.49 -24.45
CA THR A 334 0.21 -6.17 -24.16
C THR A 334 0.43 -5.82 -22.69
N THR A 335 0.11 -6.75 -21.80
CA THR A 335 0.37 -6.60 -20.35
C THR A 335 1.86 -6.48 -20.08
N TYR A 336 2.71 -7.29 -20.72
CA TYR A 336 4.14 -7.23 -20.48
C TYR A 336 4.77 -5.92 -20.97
N ARG A 337 4.35 -5.44 -22.13
CA ARG A 337 4.77 -4.13 -22.64
C ARG A 337 4.33 -3.02 -21.71
N ARG A 338 3.07 -3.06 -21.22
CA ARG A 338 2.56 -2.09 -20.24
C ARG A 338 3.40 -2.10 -18.95
N LEU A 339 3.80 -3.26 -18.44
CA LEU A 339 4.65 -3.36 -17.24
C LEU A 339 6.01 -2.69 -17.42
N LEU A 340 6.61 -2.80 -18.62
CA LEU A 340 7.95 -2.29 -18.88
C LEU A 340 7.98 -0.85 -19.44
N GLU A 341 6.94 -0.42 -20.14
CA GLU A 341 6.88 0.85 -20.86
C GLU A 341 5.69 1.73 -20.44
N GLY A 342 4.80 1.21 -19.58
CA GLY A 342 3.61 1.93 -19.15
C GLY A 342 3.94 3.19 -18.34
N THR A 343 3.02 4.13 -18.40
CA THR A 343 3.07 5.33 -17.56
C THR A 343 2.81 4.96 -16.10
N PRO A 344 3.36 5.70 -15.15
CA PRO A 344 2.99 5.59 -13.74
C PRO A 344 1.49 5.78 -13.53
N GLN A 345 0.99 5.44 -12.35
CA GLN A 345 -0.40 5.69 -11.98
C GLN A 345 -0.73 7.18 -12.14
N PRO A 346 -1.96 7.52 -12.60
CA PRO A 346 -2.43 8.89 -12.61
C PRO A 346 -2.29 9.52 -11.23
N PHE A 347 -1.88 10.78 -11.20
CA PHE A 347 -1.79 11.52 -9.96
C PHE A 347 -3.19 11.92 -9.49
N GLU A 348 -3.72 11.20 -8.50
CA GLU A 348 -5.02 11.41 -7.89
C GLU A 348 -4.84 11.61 -6.38
N SER A 349 -5.71 12.43 -5.79
CA SER A 349 -5.68 12.68 -4.35
C SER A 349 -6.11 11.45 -3.57
N THR A 350 -5.32 11.09 -2.56
CA THR A 350 -5.69 10.10 -1.54
C THR A 350 -6.21 10.76 -0.27
N PHE A 351 -6.27 12.10 -0.25
CA PHE A 351 -6.75 12.87 0.89
C PHE A 351 -8.22 12.58 1.15
N LYS A 352 -8.56 12.42 2.43
CA LYS A 352 -9.90 12.16 2.90
C LYS A 352 -10.22 13.00 4.13
N ILE A 353 -11.48 13.40 4.25
CA ILE A 353 -12.00 14.08 5.45
C ILE A 353 -12.33 12.99 6.46
N HIS A 354 -11.81 13.11 7.68
CA HIS A 354 -12.07 12.16 8.76
C HIS A 354 -12.12 12.85 10.13
N PHE A 355 -12.69 12.17 11.12
CA PHE A 355 -12.94 12.73 12.44
C PHE A 355 -11.70 13.30 13.12
N ASN A 356 -10.60 12.53 13.14
CA ASN A 356 -9.37 12.95 13.80
C ASN A 356 -8.82 14.25 13.20
N LEU A 357 -8.84 14.38 11.85
CA LEU A 357 -8.37 15.59 11.17
C LEU A 357 -9.20 16.83 11.61
N ILE A 358 -10.54 16.72 11.62
CA ILE A 358 -11.41 17.82 12.04
C ILE A 358 -11.13 18.20 13.48
N LEU A 359 -11.05 17.24 14.40
CA LEU A 359 -10.77 17.46 15.81
C LEU A 359 -9.40 18.13 16.03
N ARG A 360 -8.37 17.69 15.31
CA ARG A 360 -7.02 18.29 15.36
C ARG A 360 -7.02 19.72 14.84
N LEU A 361 -7.67 20.00 13.73
CA LEU A 361 -7.78 21.37 13.21
C LEU A 361 -8.49 22.30 14.20
N LEU A 362 -9.55 21.81 14.83
CA LEU A 362 -10.25 22.57 15.89
C LEU A 362 -9.38 22.79 17.14
N SER A 363 -8.50 21.83 17.48
CA SER A 363 -7.56 21.99 18.62
C SER A 363 -6.49 23.04 18.37
N MET A 364 -6.09 23.23 17.12
CA MET A 364 -4.99 24.12 16.75
C MET A 364 -5.38 25.61 16.70
N ASN A 365 -6.65 25.99 16.80
CA ASN A 365 -7.19 27.36 16.75
C ASN A 365 -6.70 28.26 15.60
N SER A 366 -5.70 27.83 14.85
CA SER A 366 -5.05 28.57 13.76
C SER A 366 -5.59 28.23 12.37
N PHE A 367 -6.40 27.18 12.27
CA PHE A 367 -6.92 26.68 11.00
C PHE A 367 -8.45 26.74 10.99
N ASN A 368 -8.99 27.31 9.91
CA ASN A 368 -10.39 27.09 9.56
C ASN A 368 -10.52 25.75 8.82
N VAL A 369 -11.38 24.87 9.29
CA VAL A 369 -11.56 23.51 8.71
C VAL A 369 -11.94 23.61 7.24
N GLU A 370 -12.87 24.47 6.87
CA GLU A 370 -13.32 24.64 5.49
C GLU A 370 -12.19 25.15 4.59
N ASP A 371 -11.47 26.18 5.01
CA ASP A 371 -10.33 26.72 4.26
C ASP A 371 -9.22 25.68 4.09
N PHE A 372 -8.95 24.90 5.12
CA PHE A 372 -7.98 23.80 5.05
C PHE A 372 -8.40 22.77 4.00
N MET A 373 -9.66 22.31 4.04
CA MET A 373 -10.16 21.32 3.08
C MET A 373 -10.13 21.86 1.63
N ARG A 374 -10.46 23.14 1.43
CA ARG A 374 -10.42 23.79 0.11
C ARG A 374 -9.02 23.90 -0.46
N LYS A 375 -7.98 23.93 0.37
CA LYS A 375 -6.57 23.94 -0.04
C LYS A 375 -6.02 22.53 -0.34
N SER A 376 -6.77 21.46 -0.05
CA SER A 376 -6.35 20.09 -0.29
C SER A 376 -6.26 19.75 -1.78
N LEU A 377 -5.48 18.73 -2.12
CA LEU A 377 -5.39 18.21 -3.48
C LEU A 377 -6.73 17.62 -3.96
N MET A 378 -7.56 17.11 -3.04
CA MET A 378 -8.93 16.66 -3.31
C MET A 378 -9.77 17.77 -3.94
N SER A 379 -9.62 19.02 -3.47
CA SER A 379 -10.31 20.17 -4.05
C SER A 379 -9.94 20.42 -5.53
N ASN A 380 -8.68 20.17 -5.91
CA ASN A 380 -8.25 20.27 -7.30
C ASN A 380 -8.90 19.18 -8.18
N ASP A 381 -9.04 17.96 -7.67
CA ASP A 381 -9.68 16.87 -8.42
C ASP A 381 -11.19 17.11 -8.56
N ILE A 382 -11.83 17.63 -7.52
CA ILE A 382 -13.23 18.10 -7.56
C ILE A 382 -13.38 19.23 -8.59
N ALA A 383 -12.47 20.19 -8.66
CA ALA A 383 -12.52 21.29 -9.64
C ALA A 383 -12.40 20.76 -11.09
N LYS A 384 -11.58 19.75 -11.33
CA LYS A 384 -11.50 19.09 -12.67
C LYS A 384 -12.80 18.37 -13.01
N GLU A 385 -13.39 17.68 -12.04
CA GLU A 385 -14.66 16.98 -12.23
C GLU A 385 -15.81 17.95 -12.48
N ILE A 386 -15.88 19.06 -11.75
CA ILE A 386 -16.83 20.15 -11.99
C ILE A 386 -16.71 20.64 -13.44
N LYS A 387 -15.50 20.93 -13.89
CA LYS A 387 -15.26 21.41 -15.26
C LYS A 387 -15.72 20.38 -16.31
N ARG A 388 -15.42 19.09 -16.08
CA ARG A 388 -15.85 18.01 -16.97
C ARG A 388 -17.38 17.95 -17.08
N ILE A 389 -18.08 18.03 -15.95
CA ILE A 389 -19.54 18.00 -15.92
C ILE A 389 -20.14 19.26 -16.58
N GLU A 390 -19.52 20.43 -16.35
CA GLU A 390 -19.93 21.69 -17.01
C GLU A 390 -19.77 21.60 -18.53
N ASP A 391 -18.67 21.02 -19.03
CA ASP A 391 -18.45 20.77 -20.47
C ASP A 391 -19.49 19.79 -21.03
N ASP A 392 -19.83 18.71 -20.31
CA ASP A 392 -20.90 17.77 -20.67
C ASP A 392 -22.26 18.47 -20.75
N ILE A 393 -22.59 19.33 -19.80
CA ILE A 393 -23.84 20.12 -19.78
C ILE A 393 -23.90 21.06 -20.98
N VAL A 394 -22.81 21.77 -21.28
CA VAL A 394 -22.74 22.67 -22.46
C VAL A 394 -22.95 21.88 -23.76
N HIS A 395 -22.29 20.71 -23.86
CA HIS A 395 -22.49 19.82 -25.04
C HIS A 395 -23.92 19.35 -25.14
N LEU A 396 -24.56 18.86 -24.06
CA LEU A 396 -25.96 18.39 -24.07
C LEU A 396 -26.93 19.52 -24.40
N LYS A 397 -26.72 20.74 -23.89
CA LYS A 397 -27.54 21.93 -24.26
C LYS A 397 -27.41 22.23 -25.74
N GLY A 398 -26.20 22.25 -26.30
CA GLY A 398 -25.99 22.47 -27.74
C GLY A 398 -26.60 21.39 -28.62
N VAL A 399 -26.64 20.12 -28.19
CA VAL A 399 -27.34 19.03 -28.91
C VAL A 399 -28.86 19.21 -28.80
N LEU A 400 -29.37 19.60 -27.64
CA LEU A 400 -30.78 19.84 -27.39
C LEU A 400 -31.29 20.99 -28.30
N ASP A 401 -30.58 22.12 -28.33
CA ASP A 401 -30.94 23.29 -29.15
C ASP A 401 -30.98 22.94 -30.63
N LYS A 402 -29.96 22.24 -31.14
CA LYS A 402 -29.92 21.79 -32.53
C LYS A 402 -31.12 20.88 -32.90
N LYS A 403 -31.58 20.04 -31.96
CA LYS A 403 -32.72 19.14 -32.17
C LYS A 403 -34.07 19.83 -31.98
N MET A 404 -34.14 20.86 -31.14
CA MET A 404 -35.35 21.68 -30.95
C MET A 404 -35.59 22.62 -32.13
N ILE A 405 -34.56 23.05 -32.86
CA ILE A 405 -34.70 23.81 -34.12
C ILE A 405 -35.49 23.00 -35.17
N VAL A 406 -35.43 21.68 -35.14
CA VAL A 406 -36.27 20.81 -35.94
C VAL A 406 -37.61 20.64 -35.22
N SER A 407 -38.58 21.52 -35.48
CA SER A 407 -39.88 21.52 -34.84
C SER A 407 -40.60 20.16 -35.02
N LEU A 408 -41.16 19.67 -33.92
CA LEU A 408 -42.04 18.51 -33.94
C LEU A 408 -43.33 18.89 -34.71
N ARG A 409 -43.75 18.03 -35.62
CA ARG A 409 -44.99 18.23 -36.39
C ARG A 409 -46.24 17.85 -35.63
N ILE A 410 -46.10 17.12 -34.53
CA ILE A 410 -47.17 16.69 -33.63
C ILE A 410 -47.00 17.44 -32.31
N GLU A 411 -48.10 17.87 -31.71
CA GLU A 411 -48.09 18.56 -30.43
C GLU A 411 -47.45 17.71 -29.32
N THR A 412 -46.60 18.32 -28.54
CA THR A 412 -45.85 17.67 -27.45
C THR A 412 -46.77 16.96 -26.45
N ASN A 413 -47.92 17.57 -26.12
CA ASN A 413 -48.90 16.97 -25.21
C ASN A 413 -49.44 15.63 -25.71
N THR A 414 -49.61 15.48 -27.02
CA THR A 414 -50.08 14.22 -27.66
C THR A 414 -48.99 13.13 -27.54
N LEU A 415 -47.74 13.49 -27.76
CA LEU A 415 -46.62 12.58 -27.65
C LEU A 415 -46.36 12.19 -26.18
N GLU A 416 -46.48 13.12 -25.25
CA GLU A 416 -46.41 12.84 -23.81
C GLU A 416 -47.52 11.89 -23.37
N ARG A 417 -48.75 12.14 -23.84
CA ARG A 417 -49.85 11.25 -23.53
C ARG A 417 -49.64 9.85 -24.06
N TYR A 418 -49.08 9.73 -25.26
CA TYR A 418 -48.73 8.42 -25.82
C TYR A 418 -47.66 7.72 -24.97
N ASP A 419 -46.65 8.43 -24.53
CA ASP A 419 -45.59 7.90 -23.67
C ASP A 419 -46.15 7.39 -22.32
N GLU A 420 -47.06 8.14 -21.69
CA GLU A 420 -47.79 7.71 -20.51
C GLU A 420 -48.61 6.42 -20.75
N ILE A 421 -49.28 6.34 -21.91
CA ILE A 421 -50.04 5.14 -22.27
C ILE A 421 -49.10 3.95 -22.39
N MET A 422 -47.96 4.10 -23.03
CA MET A 422 -46.95 3.04 -23.17
C MET A 422 -46.43 2.53 -21.84
N ILE A 423 -46.23 3.43 -20.85
CA ILE A 423 -45.81 3.07 -19.48
C ILE A 423 -46.92 2.36 -18.70
N LYS A 424 -48.17 2.85 -18.80
CA LYS A 424 -49.33 2.32 -18.03
C LYS A 424 -49.91 1.03 -18.61
N LEU A 425 -49.78 0.81 -19.90
CA LEU A 425 -50.41 -0.30 -20.65
C LEU A 425 -50.03 -1.70 -20.12
N PRO A 426 -48.76 -2.01 -19.78
CA PRO A 426 -48.37 -3.31 -19.27
C PRO A 426 -49.00 -3.64 -17.90
N MET A 427 -49.24 -2.64 -17.09
CA MET A 427 -49.72 -2.77 -15.69
C MET A 427 -51.24 -2.55 -15.57
N ALA A 428 -51.94 -2.23 -16.69
CA ALA A 428 -53.35 -1.86 -16.68
C ALA A 428 -54.27 -3.08 -16.52
N SER A 429 -55.40 -2.93 -15.79
CA SER A 429 -56.47 -3.89 -15.70
C SER A 429 -57.12 -4.13 -17.08
N LYS A 430 -57.76 -5.28 -17.28
CA LYS A 430 -58.35 -5.69 -18.57
C LYS A 430 -59.25 -4.61 -19.23
N LYS A 431 -60.07 -3.91 -18.41
CA LYS A 431 -60.94 -2.81 -18.87
C LYS A 431 -60.15 -1.59 -19.30
N LEU A 432 -59.19 -1.17 -18.44
CA LEU A 432 -58.33 -0.02 -18.69
C LEU A 432 -57.40 -0.25 -19.90
N ARG A 433 -56.83 -1.48 -19.99
CA ARG A 433 -55.99 -1.88 -21.11
C ARG A 433 -56.71 -1.73 -22.47
N LYS A 434 -58.00 -2.13 -22.54
CA LYS A 434 -58.78 -1.97 -23.78
C LYS A 434 -59.00 -0.49 -24.16
N GLN A 435 -59.22 0.35 -23.14
CA GLN A 435 -59.36 1.79 -23.33
C GLN A 435 -58.04 2.44 -23.79
N LEU A 436 -56.96 2.18 -23.08
CA LEU A 436 -55.62 2.70 -23.42
C LEU A 436 -55.16 2.19 -24.80
N SER A 437 -55.44 0.93 -25.16
CA SER A 437 -55.09 0.41 -26.51
C SER A 437 -55.84 1.12 -27.63
N ARG A 438 -57.14 1.48 -27.42
CA ARG A 438 -57.87 2.26 -28.38
C ARG A 438 -57.31 3.68 -28.55
N GLU A 439 -57.01 4.33 -27.38
CA GLU A 439 -56.42 5.67 -27.38
C GLU A 439 -55.05 5.67 -28.07
N LYS A 440 -54.21 4.66 -27.78
CA LYS A 440 -52.93 4.44 -28.45
C LYS A 440 -53.10 4.37 -29.99
N SER A 441 -53.99 3.50 -30.46
CA SER A 441 -54.25 3.33 -31.92
C SER A 441 -54.76 4.62 -32.57
N ASN A 442 -55.61 5.39 -31.91
CA ASN A 442 -56.10 6.67 -32.42
C ASN A 442 -54.96 7.69 -32.57
N ILE A 443 -54.06 7.76 -31.61
CA ILE A 443 -52.88 8.63 -31.65
C ILE A 443 -51.92 8.17 -32.77
N GLU A 444 -51.67 6.89 -32.94
CA GLU A 444 -50.80 6.35 -33.98
C GLU A 444 -51.36 6.65 -35.41
N GLN A 445 -52.66 6.59 -35.55
CA GLN A 445 -53.34 6.86 -36.83
C GLN A 445 -53.51 8.36 -37.16
N SER A 446 -53.29 9.24 -36.18
CA SER A 446 -53.46 10.70 -36.34
C SER A 446 -52.46 11.32 -37.34
N SER A 447 -51.32 10.67 -37.60
CA SER A 447 -50.29 11.17 -38.53
C SER A 447 -49.51 10.03 -39.17
N LYS A 448 -49.30 10.13 -40.50
CA LYS A 448 -48.44 9.20 -41.26
C LYS A 448 -46.98 9.20 -40.80
N PHE A 449 -46.55 10.24 -40.11
CA PHE A 449 -45.19 10.42 -39.63
C PHE A 449 -45.07 10.17 -38.13
N PHE A 450 -46.11 9.62 -37.47
CA PHE A 450 -46.19 9.49 -36.03
C PHE A 450 -44.94 8.82 -35.43
N GLN A 451 -44.53 7.69 -35.96
CA GLN A 451 -43.38 6.95 -35.41
C GLN A 451 -42.10 7.77 -35.47
N THR A 452 -41.83 8.44 -36.56
CA THR A 452 -40.65 9.29 -36.74
C THR A 452 -40.65 10.48 -35.76
N GLU A 453 -41.84 11.10 -35.55
CA GLU A 453 -41.96 12.23 -34.60
C GLU A 453 -41.90 11.77 -33.15
N TYR A 454 -42.44 10.60 -32.85
CA TYR A 454 -42.32 9.99 -31.52
C TYR A 454 -40.88 9.60 -31.19
N ASP A 455 -40.12 9.04 -32.12
CA ASP A 455 -38.71 8.72 -31.95
C ASP A 455 -37.87 9.99 -31.69
N LYS A 456 -38.16 11.09 -32.42
CA LYS A 456 -37.52 12.39 -32.14
C LYS A 456 -37.87 12.92 -30.74
N PHE A 457 -39.16 12.88 -30.38
CA PHE A 457 -39.63 13.30 -29.07
C PHE A 457 -38.96 12.50 -27.94
N ARG A 458 -38.91 11.19 -28.11
CA ARG A 458 -38.26 10.29 -27.15
C ARG A 458 -36.76 10.60 -26.97
N LEU A 459 -36.06 10.89 -28.06
CA LEU A 459 -34.68 11.30 -28.05
C LEU A 459 -34.49 12.67 -27.36
N ILE A 460 -35.33 13.64 -27.63
CA ILE A 460 -35.30 14.95 -26.95
C ILE A 460 -35.56 14.78 -25.45
N LYS A 461 -36.56 13.97 -25.09
CA LYS A 461 -36.86 13.66 -23.67
C LYS A 461 -35.71 12.99 -22.98
N GLN A 462 -35.01 12.05 -23.63
CA GLN A 462 -33.84 11.39 -23.11
C GLN A 462 -32.67 12.37 -22.87
N ILE A 463 -32.40 13.27 -23.84
CA ILE A 463 -31.37 14.29 -23.71
C ILE A 463 -31.69 15.24 -22.55
N ARG A 464 -32.95 15.66 -22.41
CA ARG A 464 -33.42 16.55 -21.33
C ARG A 464 -33.27 15.89 -19.96
N ASN A 465 -33.61 14.60 -19.86
CA ASN A 465 -33.41 13.85 -18.60
C ASN A 465 -31.93 13.71 -18.25
N ASN A 466 -31.07 13.41 -19.24
CA ASN A 466 -29.60 13.35 -19.02
C ASN A 466 -29.07 14.71 -18.61
N LEU A 467 -29.55 15.80 -19.16
CA LEU A 467 -29.17 17.16 -18.77
C LEU A 467 -29.53 17.43 -17.30
N LEU A 468 -30.77 17.12 -16.90
CA LEU A 468 -31.21 17.28 -15.52
C LEU A 468 -30.39 16.41 -14.53
N MET A 469 -30.03 15.20 -14.93
CA MET A 469 -29.16 14.35 -14.12
C MET A 469 -27.76 14.97 -13.96
N LYS A 470 -27.18 15.49 -15.05
CA LYS A 470 -25.87 16.16 -15.02
C LYS A 470 -25.89 17.47 -14.21
N GLU A 471 -26.96 18.25 -14.29
CA GLU A 471 -27.11 19.45 -13.45
C GLU A 471 -27.22 19.11 -11.97
N ARG A 472 -27.90 18.03 -11.57
CA ARG A 472 -27.92 17.53 -10.20
C ARG A 472 -26.55 17.01 -9.74
N GLU A 473 -25.86 16.23 -10.62
CA GLU A 473 -24.52 15.76 -10.37
C GLU A 473 -23.56 16.93 -10.09
N LEU A 474 -23.66 18.01 -10.87
CA LEU A 474 -22.86 19.22 -10.68
C LEU A 474 -23.08 19.86 -9.30
N ILE A 475 -24.33 19.97 -8.85
CA ILE A 475 -24.66 20.53 -7.53
C ILE A 475 -24.05 19.64 -6.45
N ASN A 476 -24.25 18.32 -6.53
CA ASN A 476 -23.72 17.37 -5.55
C ASN A 476 -22.18 17.43 -5.45
N VAL A 477 -21.49 17.53 -6.59
CA VAL A 477 -20.03 17.63 -6.61
C VAL A 477 -19.55 18.98 -6.03
N LYS A 478 -20.23 20.09 -6.35
CA LYS A 478 -19.89 21.42 -5.81
C LYS A 478 -20.05 21.49 -4.28
N GLU A 479 -21.02 20.80 -3.73
CA GLU A 479 -21.35 20.81 -2.31
C GLU A 479 -20.65 19.66 -1.54
N SER A 480 -19.93 18.77 -2.22
CA SER A 480 -19.41 17.53 -1.63
C SER A 480 -18.50 17.75 -0.43
N ILE A 481 -17.56 18.69 -0.48
CA ILE A 481 -16.66 19.03 0.65
C ILE A 481 -17.46 19.54 1.83
N GLN A 482 -18.35 20.53 1.60
CA GLN A 482 -19.16 21.13 2.66
C GLN A 482 -20.11 20.12 3.28
N SER A 483 -20.73 19.26 2.46
CA SER A 483 -21.63 18.22 2.97
C SER A 483 -20.88 17.21 3.84
N GLN A 484 -19.66 16.82 3.48
CA GLN A 484 -18.82 15.93 4.29
C GLN A 484 -18.41 16.61 5.61
N ILE A 485 -17.98 17.87 5.58
CA ILE A 485 -17.63 18.62 6.80
C ILE A 485 -18.84 18.70 7.74
N ASN A 486 -20.01 19.06 7.20
CA ASN A 486 -21.25 19.18 7.98
C ASN A 486 -21.63 17.85 8.61
N LEU A 487 -21.61 16.76 7.83
CA LEU A 487 -21.93 15.42 8.30
C LEU A 487 -21.02 14.99 9.46
N HIS A 488 -19.70 15.10 9.28
CA HIS A 488 -18.77 14.77 10.36
C HIS A 488 -18.95 15.65 11.59
N SER A 489 -19.23 16.95 11.40
CA SER A 489 -19.47 17.89 12.49
C SER A 489 -20.79 17.58 13.24
N GLU A 490 -21.84 17.15 12.54
CA GLU A 490 -23.09 16.69 13.14
C GLU A 490 -22.86 15.45 14.01
N ILE A 491 -22.15 14.43 13.49
CA ILE A 491 -21.82 13.22 14.25
C ILE A 491 -20.98 13.57 15.49
N LEU A 492 -19.97 14.43 15.35
CA LEU A 492 -19.13 14.87 16.46
C LEU A 492 -19.93 15.65 17.52
N THR A 493 -20.92 16.42 17.11
CA THR A 493 -21.81 17.20 18.02
C THR A 493 -22.79 16.27 18.73
N GLU A 494 -23.43 15.34 18.02
CA GLU A 494 -24.37 14.36 18.56
C GLU A 494 -23.71 13.48 19.64
N HIS A 495 -22.45 13.14 19.46
CA HIS A 495 -21.69 12.32 20.40
C HIS A 495 -20.85 13.12 21.41
N ASN A 496 -21.10 14.41 21.55
CA ASN A 496 -20.48 15.31 22.53
C ASN A 496 -18.95 15.47 22.41
N PHE A 497 -18.39 15.38 21.21
CA PHE A 497 -17.00 15.74 20.96
C PHE A 497 -16.82 17.23 20.68
N ILE A 498 -17.85 17.84 20.11
CA ILE A 498 -17.92 19.28 19.80
C ILE A 498 -19.18 19.89 20.42
N LYS A 499 -19.05 21.08 20.96
CA LYS A 499 -20.16 21.90 21.43
C LYS A 499 -19.93 23.36 21.04
N GLU A 500 -20.91 24.01 20.38
CA GLU A 500 -20.80 25.39 19.93
C GLU A 500 -19.52 25.65 19.11
N SER A 501 -19.19 24.73 18.18
CA SER A 501 -17.98 24.75 17.34
C SER A 501 -16.64 24.68 18.08
N LYS A 502 -16.65 24.32 19.38
CA LYS A 502 -15.44 24.11 20.18
C LYS A 502 -15.32 22.66 20.64
N LEU A 503 -14.10 22.21 20.84
CA LEU A 503 -13.86 20.90 21.42
C LEU A 503 -14.38 20.85 22.87
N THR A 504 -15.00 19.74 23.22
CA THR A 504 -15.25 19.35 24.62
C THR A 504 -13.97 18.70 25.19
N GLU A 505 -13.95 18.41 26.51
CA GLU A 505 -12.85 17.61 27.09
C GLU A 505 -12.68 16.28 26.35
N LYS A 506 -13.77 15.58 26.08
CA LYS A 506 -13.79 14.35 25.28
C LYS A 506 -13.30 14.55 23.85
N GLY A 507 -13.66 15.66 23.21
CA GLY A 507 -13.16 16.04 21.89
C GLY A 507 -11.67 16.29 21.89
N LEU A 508 -11.14 16.91 22.95
CA LEU A 508 -9.71 17.12 23.10
C LEU A 508 -8.94 15.79 23.27
N LEU A 509 -9.50 14.83 24.01
CA LEU A 509 -8.93 13.47 24.09
C LEU A 509 -8.87 12.82 22.71
N ALA A 510 -9.99 12.81 21.98
CA ALA A 510 -10.07 12.22 20.65
C ALA A 510 -9.10 12.87 19.66
N ALA A 511 -8.85 14.19 19.74
CA ALA A 511 -7.90 14.90 18.89
C ALA A 511 -6.44 14.42 19.07
N ASN A 512 -6.11 13.83 20.22
CA ASN A 512 -4.76 13.34 20.56
C ASN A 512 -4.58 11.83 20.33
N ILE A 513 -5.59 11.12 19.83
CA ILE A 513 -5.52 9.69 19.51
C ILE A 513 -5.28 9.53 18.01
N GLN A 514 -4.18 8.89 17.62
CA GLN A 514 -3.80 8.69 16.22
C GLN A 514 -3.58 7.23 15.85
N GLU A 515 -3.09 6.43 16.79
CA GLU A 515 -2.74 5.04 16.57
C GLU A 515 -3.94 4.08 16.69
N MET A 516 -5.11 4.60 17.09
CA MET A 516 -6.36 3.88 17.33
C MET A 516 -7.54 4.69 16.80
N HIS A 517 -8.73 4.09 16.77
CA HIS A 517 -9.95 4.83 16.40
C HIS A 517 -10.29 5.91 17.45
N CYS A 518 -10.13 7.17 17.08
CA CYS A 518 -10.14 8.31 18.03
C CYS A 518 -11.44 8.44 18.83
N LEU A 519 -12.62 8.32 18.19
CA LEU A 519 -13.90 8.48 18.88
C LEU A 519 -14.19 7.32 19.83
N ALA A 520 -13.97 6.09 19.38
CA ALA A 520 -14.22 4.90 20.19
C ALA A 520 -13.31 4.84 21.42
N MET A 521 -12.04 5.20 21.24
CA MET A 521 -11.09 5.18 22.34
C MET A 521 -11.29 6.34 23.31
N ALA A 522 -11.76 7.50 22.84
CA ALA A 522 -12.15 8.58 23.74
C ALA A 522 -13.36 8.21 24.62
N ASP A 523 -14.33 7.43 24.09
CA ASP A 523 -15.42 6.86 24.91
C ASP A 523 -14.86 5.96 26.03
N ILE A 524 -13.89 5.08 25.72
CA ILE A 524 -13.27 4.16 26.69
C ILE A 524 -12.45 4.91 27.76
N LEU A 525 -11.73 5.97 27.37
CA LEU A 525 -10.94 6.80 28.27
C LEU A 525 -11.84 7.61 29.21
N ASP A 526 -12.94 8.17 28.70
CA ASP A 526 -13.95 8.91 29.48
C ASP A 526 -14.62 7.99 30.52
N GLU A 527 -14.87 6.71 30.20
CA GLU A 527 -15.37 5.70 31.14
C GLU A 527 -14.32 5.18 32.13
N LYS A 528 -13.07 5.64 32.06
CA LYS A 528 -11.93 5.24 32.91
C LYS A 528 -11.65 3.74 32.96
N GLU A 529 -11.89 3.03 31.86
CA GLU A 529 -11.75 1.57 31.81
C GLU A 529 -10.29 1.11 32.01
N PHE A 530 -9.31 1.90 31.58
CA PHE A 530 -7.90 1.57 31.71
C PHE A 530 -7.38 1.70 33.15
N GLU A 531 -8.06 2.48 34.00
CA GLU A 531 -7.69 2.57 35.42
C GLU A 531 -7.87 1.26 36.20
N LYS A 532 -8.70 0.33 35.69
CA LYS A 532 -8.99 -0.97 36.31
C LYS A 532 -7.92 -2.03 36.06
N LEU A 533 -7.02 -1.75 35.12
CA LEU A 533 -5.98 -2.67 34.66
C LEU A 533 -4.63 -2.37 35.31
N ASP A 534 -3.77 -3.38 35.46
CA ASP A 534 -2.37 -3.14 35.70
C ASP A 534 -1.62 -2.88 34.36
N SER A 535 -0.33 -2.52 34.41
CA SER A 535 0.44 -2.21 33.21
C SER A 535 0.56 -3.38 32.24
N ALA A 536 0.67 -4.61 32.73
CA ALA A 536 0.74 -5.80 31.85
C ALA A 536 -0.64 -6.12 31.24
N GLU A 537 -1.71 -5.96 32.01
CA GLU A 537 -3.08 -6.10 31.52
C GLU A 537 -3.40 -5.02 30.49
N LEU A 538 -2.93 -3.76 30.73
CA LEU A 538 -3.09 -2.67 29.76
C LEU A 538 -2.32 -2.95 28.46
N ALA A 539 -1.05 -3.35 28.53
CA ALA A 539 -0.28 -3.74 27.35
C ALA A 539 -0.97 -4.86 26.54
N ALA A 540 -1.54 -5.87 27.24
CA ALA A 540 -2.30 -6.93 26.60
C ALA A 540 -3.56 -6.43 25.89
N VAL A 541 -4.28 -5.46 26.48
CA VAL A 541 -5.42 -4.79 25.80
C VAL A 541 -4.93 -4.04 24.58
N LEU A 542 -3.86 -3.24 24.68
CA LEU A 542 -3.34 -2.44 23.55
C LEU A 542 -2.86 -3.33 22.39
N SER A 543 -2.48 -4.58 22.65
CA SER A 543 -2.06 -5.50 21.60
C SER A 543 -3.13 -5.85 20.57
N ILE A 544 -4.42 -5.61 20.87
CA ILE A 544 -5.51 -5.86 19.93
C ILE A 544 -5.45 -4.95 18.68
N PHE A 545 -4.72 -3.85 18.77
CA PHE A 545 -4.48 -2.92 17.65
C PHE A 545 -3.23 -3.28 16.82
N THR A 546 -2.66 -4.46 17.06
CA THR A 546 -1.51 -4.97 16.33
C THR A 546 -1.94 -6.07 15.36
N SER A 547 -1.59 -5.92 14.07
CA SER A 547 -1.85 -6.95 13.06
C SER A 547 -0.62 -7.84 12.88
N VAL A 548 -0.79 -9.14 13.07
CA VAL A 548 0.24 -10.16 12.85
C VAL A 548 -0.29 -11.26 11.95
N SER A 549 0.58 -11.82 11.09
CA SER A 549 0.20 -12.92 10.20
C SER A 549 0.19 -14.23 10.96
N VAL A 550 -0.98 -14.82 11.13
CA VAL A 550 -1.17 -16.16 11.67
C VAL A 550 -1.81 -17.08 10.63
N LYS A 551 -1.79 -18.39 10.83
CA LYS A 551 -2.54 -19.31 9.99
C LYS A 551 -4.03 -19.20 10.33
N ASP A 552 -4.89 -19.44 9.34
CA ASP A 552 -6.36 -19.37 9.53
C ASP A 552 -6.84 -20.28 10.66
N GLU A 553 -6.25 -21.48 10.80
CA GLU A 553 -6.57 -22.47 11.84
C GLU A 553 -6.16 -22.03 13.26
N ASP A 554 -5.13 -21.15 13.37
CA ASP A 554 -4.60 -20.63 14.63
C ASP A 554 -5.16 -19.24 14.96
N SER A 555 -6.01 -18.68 14.11
CA SER A 555 -6.56 -17.34 14.29
C SER A 555 -7.60 -17.30 15.41
N ILE A 556 -7.36 -16.44 16.41
CA ILE A 556 -8.32 -16.20 17.49
C ILE A 556 -9.36 -15.19 17.01
N VAL A 557 -10.55 -15.66 16.70
CA VAL A 557 -11.66 -14.84 16.17
C VAL A 557 -12.54 -14.25 17.28
N LYS A 558 -12.57 -14.87 18.46
CA LYS A 558 -13.44 -14.47 19.58
C LYS A 558 -12.62 -14.19 20.83
N VAL A 559 -12.96 -13.12 21.52
CA VAL A 559 -12.30 -12.70 22.76
C VAL A 559 -12.43 -13.75 23.89
N GLU A 560 -13.45 -14.57 23.87
CA GLU A 560 -13.65 -15.65 24.83
C GLU A 560 -12.54 -16.71 24.78
N HIS A 561 -11.91 -16.89 23.62
CA HIS A 561 -10.82 -17.86 23.41
C HIS A 561 -9.45 -17.31 23.81
N VAL A 562 -9.34 -16.02 24.10
CA VAL A 562 -8.09 -15.42 24.59
C VAL A 562 -7.80 -15.90 26.00
N GLN A 563 -6.60 -16.42 26.24
CA GLN A 563 -6.16 -16.81 27.58
C GLN A 563 -5.53 -15.60 28.31
N ALA A 564 -6.40 -14.76 28.86
CA ALA A 564 -6.03 -13.57 29.60
C ALA A 564 -7.00 -13.35 30.79
N PRO A 565 -6.64 -12.52 31.78
CA PRO A 565 -7.51 -12.20 32.89
C PRO A 565 -8.88 -11.67 32.44
N GLU A 566 -9.94 -11.95 33.21
CA GLU A 566 -11.29 -11.51 32.86
C GLU A 566 -11.43 -9.99 32.74
N LYS A 567 -10.63 -9.22 33.46
CA LYS A 567 -10.57 -7.75 33.31
C LYS A 567 -10.16 -7.36 31.90
N VAL A 568 -9.11 -7.98 31.34
CA VAL A 568 -8.63 -7.79 29.99
C VAL A 568 -9.72 -8.09 28.97
N LYS A 569 -10.36 -9.27 29.08
CA LYS A 569 -11.44 -9.67 28.17
C LYS A 569 -12.64 -8.72 28.24
N ASN A 570 -13.00 -8.27 29.43
CA ASN A 570 -14.12 -7.34 29.62
C ASN A 570 -13.84 -5.97 29.01
N THR A 571 -12.61 -5.45 29.16
CA THR A 571 -12.19 -4.19 28.53
C THR A 571 -12.17 -4.33 27.01
N ILE A 572 -11.65 -5.43 26.47
CA ILE A 572 -11.67 -5.70 25.03
C ILE A 572 -13.11 -5.76 24.49
N LYS A 573 -14.04 -6.39 25.22
CA LYS A 573 -15.47 -6.41 24.84
C LYS A 573 -16.07 -5.01 24.77
N LYS A 574 -15.71 -4.12 25.69
CA LYS A 574 -16.16 -2.73 25.68
C LYS A 574 -15.58 -1.97 24.48
N ILE A 575 -14.26 -2.10 24.24
CA ILE A 575 -13.63 -1.51 23.06
C ILE A 575 -14.32 -1.98 21.78
N LYS A 576 -14.56 -3.28 21.63
CA LYS A 576 -15.27 -3.83 20.48
C LYS A 576 -16.68 -3.25 20.29
N ARG A 577 -17.41 -3.04 21.39
CA ARG A 577 -18.73 -2.40 21.32
C ARG A 577 -18.63 -0.95 20.86
N ALA A 578 -17.65 -0.19 21.36
CA ALA A 578 -17.41 1.17 20.92
C ALA A 578 -17.00 1.24 19.45
N TYR A 579 -16.13 0.33 18.98
CA TYR A 579 -15.75 0.19 17.58
C TYR A 579 -16.95 -0.11 16.69
N ASN A 580 -17.78 -1.08 17.06
CA ASN A 580 -18.99 -1.43 16.30
C ASN A 580 -19.97 -0.25 16.25
N LYS A 581 -20.15 0.47 17.35
CA LYS A 581 -21.01 1.68 17.40
C LYS A 581 -20.62 2.68 16.31
N TYR A 582 -19.34 3.05 16.21
CA TYR A 582 -18.88 4.02 15.22
C TYR A 582 -18.81 3.44 13.81
N TYR A 583 -18.51 2.15 13.66
CA TYR A 583 -18.63 1.46 12.38
C TYR A 583 -20.05 1.52 11.81
N ASP A 584 -21.07 1.26 12.65
CA ASP A 584 -22.46 1.32 12.24
C ASP A 584 -22.88 2.75 11.86
N ILE A 585 -22.40 3.77 12.58
CA ILE A 585 -22.64 5.18 12.28
C ILE A 585 -22.02 5.56 10.92
N GLU A 586 -20.74 5.26 10.69
CA GLU A 586 -20.07 5.54 9.42
C GLU A 586 -20.71 4.77 8.27
N SER A 587 -21.09 3.51 8.47
CA SER A 587 -21.79 2.69 7.47
C SER A 587 -23.16 3.25 7.13
N TYR A 588 -23.92 3.71 8.12
CA TYR A 588 -25.23 4.31 7.89
C TYR A 588 -25.14 5.59 7.04
N HIS A 589 -24.16 6.43 7.34
CA HIS A 589 -23.93 7.71 6.65
C HIS A 589 -23.11 7.56 5.37
N GLN A 590 -22.64 6.35 5.03
CA GLN A 590 -21.80 6.05 3.85
C GLN A 590 -20.56 6.97 3.79
N THR A 591 -19.95 7.24 4.94
CA THR A 591 -18.68 7.98 5.00
C THR A 591 -17.55 7.16 4.42
N ASP A 592 -16.50 7.82 3.93
CA ASP A 592 -15.27 7.14 3.54
C ASP A 592 -14.59 6.55 4.79
N PHE A 593 -14.55 5.22 4.90
CA PHE A 593 -13.83 4.57 6.00
C PHE A 593 -12.33 4.87 5.92
N VAL A 594 -11.85 5.72 6.80
CA VAL A 594 -10.42 6.05 6.94
C VAL A 594 -9.81 5.27 8.10
N ASN A 595 -10.63 4.95 9.10
CA ASN A 595 -10.18 4.27 10.30
C ASN A 595 -10.19 2.75 10.11
N ASP A 596 -9.17 2.09 10.68
CA ASP A 596 -9.14 0.63 10.81
C ASP A 596 -10.04 0.21 11.97
N TYR A 597 -11.04 -0.60 11.67
CA TYR A 597 -11.96 -1.18 12.65
C TYR A 597 -11.58 -2.61 13.04
N ASP A 598 -10.50 -3.14 12.47
CA ASP A 598 -10.09 -4.51 12.75
C ASP A 598 -9.46 -4.62 14.14
N ILE A 599 -9.89 -5.63 14.88
CA ILE A 599 -9.40 -5.99 16.20
C ILE A 599 -8.81 -7.38 16.16
N HIS A 600 -7.53 -7.51 16.53
CA HIS A 600 -6.76 -8.74 16.46
C HIS A 600 -6.44 -9.28 17.85
N TYR A 601 -6.74 -10.56 18.12
CA TYR A 601 -6.58 -11.13 19.46
C TYR A 601 -5.32 -11.97 19.65
N ASN A 602 -4.63 -12.33 18.56
CA ASN A 602 -3.54 -13.30 18.56
C ASN A 602 -2.32 -12.90 19.40
N MET A 603 -2.07 -11.61 19.58
CA MET A 603 -0.96 -11.14 20.43
C MET A 603 -1.32 -11.01 21.90
N CYS A 604 -2.59 -10.97 22.27
CA CYS A 604 -3.05 -10.58 23.60
C CYS A 604 -2.47 -11.46 24.72
N GLU A 605 -2.56 -12.78 24.59
CA GLU A 605 -1.98 -13.73 25.56
C GLU A 605 -0.48 -13.65 25.60
N LEU A 606 0.17 -13.64 24.43
CA LEU A 606 1.62 -13.59 24.32
C LEU A 606 2.19 -12.32 24.97
N VAL A 607 1.54 -11.17 24.74
CA VAL A 607 1.95 -9.88 25.34
C VAL A 607 1.73 -9.89 26.84
N TYR A 608 0.60 -10.40 27.33
CA TYR A 608 0.34 -10.49 28.77
C TYR A 608 1.43 -11.31 29.49
N ARG A 609 1.73 -12.51 28.97
CA ARG A 609 2.76 -13.40 29.52
C ARG A 609 4.17 -12.81 29.39
N TRP A 610 4.44 -12.13 28.26
CA TRP A 610 5.69 -11.42 28.05
C TRP A 610 5.90 -10.33 29.10
N CYS A 611 4.93 -9.47 29.31
CA CYS A 611 5.02 -8.39 30.30
C CYS A 611 5.21 -8.91 31.74
N LYS A 612 4.64 -10.07 32.06
CA LYS A 612 4.78 -10.71 33.40
C LYS A 612 6.05 -11.53 33.56
N SER A 613 6.80 -11.83 32.50
CA SER A 613 8.04 -12.60 32.62
C SER A 613 9.15 -11.74 33.19
N GLU A 614 9.93 -12.30 34.15
CA GLU A 614 11.06 -11.66 34.77
C GLU A 614 12.40 -12.19 34.24
N ASP A 615 12.41 -13.35 33.60
CA ASP A 615 13.61 -14.02 33.11
C ASP A 615 13.66 -14.19 31.60
N GLU A 616 14.88 -14.18 31.03
CA GLU A 616 15.14 -14.34 29.59
C GLU A 616 14.67 -15.70 29.07
N THR A 617 14.72 -16.76 29.89
CA THR A 617 14.36 -18.11 29.45
C THR A 617 12.85 -18.20 29.15
N THR A 618 12.03 -17.52 29.93
CA THR A 618 10.59 -17.39 29.70
C THR A 618 10.30 -16.55 28.46
N CYS A 619 11.01 -15.44 28.26
CA CYS A 619 10.91 -14.63 27.04
C CYS A 619 11.21 -15.46 25.79
N HIS A 620 12.28 -16.26 25.81
CA HIS A 620 12.61 -17.14 24.69
C HIS A 620 11.52 -18.18 24.39
N LYS A 621 10.91 -18.77 25.41
CA LYS A 621 9.79 -19.72 25.23
C LYS A 621 8.59 -19.07 24.56
N ILE A 622 8.25 -17.84 24.96
CA ILE A 622 7.14 -17.08 24.34
C ILE A 622 7.45 -16.78 22.88
N PHE A 623 8.70 -16.45 22.53
CA PHE A 623 9.10 -16.27 21.14
C PHE A 623 8.99 -17.56 20.30
N GLU A 624 9.41 -18.71 20.84
CA GLU A 624 9.28 -19.98 20.13
C GLU A 624 7.81 -20.34 19.91
N GLU A 625 6.97 -20.04 20.90
CA GLU A 625 5.51 -20.24 20.80
C GLU A 625 4.90 -19.30 19.71
N ALA A 626 5.31 -18.04 19.67
CA ALA A 626 4.87 -17.12 18.62
C ALA A 626 5.22 -17.64 17.20
N ILE A 627 6.42 -18.21 17.03
CA ILE A 627 6.83 -18.83 15.75
C ILE A 627 5.97 -20.05 15.42
N TYR A 628 5.60 -20.84 16.41
CA TYR A 628 4.70 -21.98 16.20
C TYR A 628 3.37 -21.53 15.60
N TYR A 629 2.83 -20.38 16.02
CA TYR A 629 1.63 -19.74 15.44
C TYR A 629 1.92 -18.96 14.16
N ASN A 630 3.09 -19.15 13.55
CA ASN A 630 3.53 -18.46 12.33
C ASN A 630 3.80 -16.95 12.49
N ILE A 631 3.85 -16.43 13.70
CA ILE A 631 4.24 -15.04 13.98
C ILE A 631 5.78 -14.98 13.95
N SER A 632 6.32 -14.28 12.95
CA SER A 632 7.78 -14.09 12.87
C SER A 632 8.29 -13.19 14.01
N ARG A 633 9.56 -13.36 14.39
CA ARG A 633 10.17 -12.51 15.44
C ARG A 633 10.13 -11.03 15.09
N GLY A 634 10.33 -10.69 13.82
CA GLY A 634 10.22 -9.31 13.37
C GLY A 634 8.80 -8.75 13.49
N GLU A 635 7.76 -9.54 13.27
CA GLU A 635 6.37 -9.13 13.48
C GLU A 635 6.03 -8.98 14.96
N PHE A 636 6.53 -9.90 15.81
CA PHE A 636 6.39 -9.78 17.26
C PHE A 636 7.02 -8.49 17.79
N VAL A 637 8.27 -8.20 17.41
CA VAL A 637 8.96 -6.95 17.81
C VAL A 637 8.19 -5.72 17.33
N LYS A 638 7.71 -5.71 16.08
CA LYS A 638 6.89 -4.61 15.56
C LYS A 638 5.59 -4.42 16.35
N ALA A 639 4.95 -5.51 16.77
CA ALA A 639 3.75 -5.43 17.60
C ALA A 639 4.07 -4.80 18.95
N MET A 640 5.20 -5.17 19.59
CA MET A 640 5.65 -4.53 20.84
C MET A 640 5.94 -3.04 20.66
N LEU A 641 6.59 -2.64 19.56
CA LEU A 641 6.84 -1.23 19.25
C LEU A 641 5.54 -0.46 19.01
N LYS A 642 4.55 -1.07 18.33
CA LYS A 642 3.22 -0.46 18.16
C LYS A 642 2.50 -0.24 19.49
N ILE A 643 2.57 -1.22 20.41
CA ILE A 643 2.03 -1.08 21.77
C ILE A 643 2.70 0.10 22.49
N ASN A 644 4.02 0.27 22.35
CA ASN A 644 4.73 1.40 22.93
C ASN A 644 4.31 2.74 22.34
N ASN A 645 4.11 2.83 21.03
CA ASN A 645 3.61 4.06 20.40
C ASN A 645 2.23 4.44 20.98
N ILE A 646 1.33 3.46 21.11
CA ILE A 646 0.01 3.69 21.73
C ILE A 646 0.18 4.10 23.21
N ALA A 647 1.10 3.49 23.95
CA ALA A 647 1.37 3.87 25.34
C ALA A 647 1.85 5.31 25.45
N HIS A 648 2.72 5.79 24.56
CA HIS A 648 3.13 7.20 24.52
C HIS A 648 1.99 8.16 24.20
N GLU A 649 1.03 7.78 23.34
CA GLU A 649 -0.20 8.58 23.18
C GLU A 649 -1.02 8.65 24.48
N LEU A 650 -1.13 7.51 25.18
CA LEU A 650 -1.83 7.47 26.46
C LEU A 650 -1.12 8.27 27.55
N GLU A 651 0.22 8.36 27.56
CA GLU A 651 0.98 9.23 28.47
C GLU A 651 0.54 10.70 28.29
N LYS A 652 0.54 11.20 27.05
CA LYS A 652 0.12 12.57 26.75
C LYS A 652 -1.32 12.84 27.13
N ILE A 653 -2.20 11.90 26.83
CA ILE A 653 -3.61 11.98 27.19
C ILE A 653 -3.78 12.02 28.71
N ALA A 654 -3.05 11.17 29.44
CA ALA A 654 -3.08 11.13 30.89
C ALA A 654 -2.55 12.44 31.52
N GLU A 655 -1.52 13.06 30.94
CA GLU A 655 -1.01 14.38 31.33
C GLU A 655 -2.06 15.46 31.10
N LEU A 656 -2.74 15.47 29.94
CA LEU A 656 -3.82 16.40 29.63
C LEU A 656 -5.02 16.28 30.62
N GLN A 657 -5.32 15.04 31.05
CA GLN A 657 -6.40 14.79 32.03
C GLN A 657 -5.96 14.99 33.48
N GLY A 658 -4.66 15.14 33.76
CA GLY A 658 -4.13 15.10 35.13
C GLY A 658 -4.28 13.71 35.79
N ASN A 659 -4.38 12.64 34.99
CA ASN A 659 -4.62 11.28 35.46
C ASN A 659 -3.27 10.56 35.76
N MET A 660 -2.75 10.76 36.96
CA MET A 660 -1.48 10.21 37.41
C MET A 660 -1.45 8.67 37.40
N ASN A 661 -2.58 8.02 37.67
CA ASN A 661 -2.67 6.55 37.66
C ASN A 661 -2.47 5.96 36.26
N LEU A 662 -3.12 6.53 35.26
CA LEU A 662 -2.95 6.12 33.86
C LEU A 662 -1.55 6.46 33.35
N LEU A 663 -1.01 7.64 33.72
CA LEU A 663 0.33 8.09 33.34
C LEU A 663 1.41 7.12 33.82
N GLU A 664 1.38 6.72 35.11
CA GLU A 664 2.33 5.77 35.67
C GLU A 664 2.29 4.43 34.96
N LYS A 665 1.09 3.91 34.69
CA LYS A 665 0.90 2.65 33.96
C LYS A 665 1.42 2.74 32.54
N ALA A 666 1.10 3.81 31.81
CA ALA A 666 1.52 3.99 30.41
C ALA A 666 3.06 4.08 30.33
N LYS A 667 3.72 4.84 31.20
CA LYS A 667 5.19 4.94 31.25
C LYS A 667 5.87 3.61 31.55
N SER A 668 5.30 2.79 32.43
CA SER A 668 5.88 1.47 32.76
C SER A 668 5.74 0.44 31.62
N ILE A 669 4.89 0.66 30.63
CA ILE A 669 4.73 -0.27 29.50
C ILE A 669 6.03 -0.43 28.72
N SER A 670 6.79 0.62 28.50
CA SER A 670 8.10 0.55 27.83
C SER A 670 9.05 -0.41 28.52
N GLU A 671 9.15 -0.36 29.84
CA GLU A 671 10.07 -1.19 30.62
C GLU A 671 9.70 -2.69 30.57
N ILE A 672 8.41 -3.00 30.59
CA ILE A 672 7.93 -4.39 30.61
C ILE A 672 7.80 -5.02 29.22
N THR A 673 7.71 -4.23 28.17
CA THR A 673 7.58 -4.70 26.78
C THR A 673 8.91 -4.72 26.03
N LEU A 674 9.75 -3.67 26.19
CA LEU A 674 11.03 -3.53 25.51
C LEU A 674 12.16 -4.19 26.30
N LYS A 675 12.20 -5.51 26.26
CA LYS A 675 13.23 -6.33 26.90
C LYS A 675 13.67 -7.46 25.98
N SER A 676 14.77 -8.12 26.31
CA SER A 676 15.37 -9.15 25.46
C SER A 676 15.63 -8.62 24.05
N ILE A 677 15.18 -9.32 23.02
CA ILE A 677 15.30 -8.90 21.62
C ILE A 677 14.19 -7.95 21.12
N ALA A 678 13.16 -7.72 21.92
CA ALA A 678 12.15 -6.69 21.62
C ALA A 678 12.67 -5.32 22.06
N THR A 679 13.43 -4.66 21.20
CA THR A 679 14.03 -3.34 21.47
C THR A 679 13.75 -2.36 20.35
N ASN A 680 13.86 -1.07 20.65
CA ASN A 680 13.82 0.03 19.68
C ASN A 680 15.22 0.41 19.17
N GLN A 681 16.24 -0.38 19.49
CA GLN A 681 17.62 -0.13 19.08
C GLN A 681 17.81 -0.22 17.58
N SER A 682 18.69 0.61 17.04
CA SER A 682 19.10 0.62 15.63
C SER A 682 20.62 0.63 15.53
N LEU A 683 21.17 0.03 14.49
CA LEU A 683 22.59 0.09 14.17
C LEU A 683 23.01 1.45 13.58
N TYR A 684 22.04 2.28 13.18
CA TYR A 684 22.27 3.61 12.57
C TYR A 684 22.32 4.75 13.60
N LEU A 685 21.82 4.53 14.82
CA LEU A 685 21.78 5.50 15.91
C LEU A 685 22.97 5.35 16.86
#